data_808c104598c2108c1431069a220c8d7c
#
_entry.id   808c104598c2108c1431069a220c8d7c
#
_cell.length_a   1.000
_cell.length_b   1.000
_cell.length_c   1.000
_cell.angle_alpha   90.00
_cell.angle_beta   90.00
_cell.angle_gamma   90.00
#
_symmetry.space_group_name_H-M   'P 1'
#
loop_
_entity.id
_entity.type
_entity.pdbx_description
1 polymer ?
#
loop_
_entity_poly.entity_id
_entity_poly.type
_entity_poly.pdbx_seq_one_letter_code
_entity_poly.pdbx_strand_id
1 'polypeptide(L)'
;MAEAHQAVGFRPPLTSDGGEVELSPPLLQEIYLSGLRSWKRHLSRFWNDFLIGVFPASPLSWLFLFSAIQLACFLQLDPSLGLMEKIKELLPDWGAQHHRLRGILAAALFASCLWGALIFTLHVALRLLLSYHGWLLETHGVMSSPTKTWLALVRIFSGRHPMLFSYQRSLPRQPVPAVQDTVRKYLESVRPVLCEEDFEWISALAREFLKLQASLLQWYLQLKSWWASNYVSDWWEEFVYLRSRNSLMVNSNYYMMAARAGNAVHALLLYRHRLNRQEIFPTLLMGMRPLCSAQYEKIFNTTRIPGVHRDHIHHLRDSRHVAVFHRGRFFRVGTHSQSGLLSPRALEQQFQRILDDPSPACPHEEHLAALTAAPRDMWAQVRKSLKTQAEEALEAVEGAAFFVSLDSEPAGDAAGDTPEPSGDSAASLDAYAHALLAGRGHDRWFDKSFSLIIFSNGKLGLSVEHAWADCPISGHMWEFTLATECFQLGYSADGHCKGHPDPSLPQPQRLHWDLPDKIHLSISLALRGAQALAENIDCHVFPFSHFGKSFIKRCHLSSDSFIQTALQLAHFRDRGRFCLTYESAMTRLFLEGRTETVRSCTREACSFVRAMEHQEKTDPQCLALFRLAVDKHQALLKAAMSGQGVDRHLFALYIVSQFLRLQSPFLDQVHSEQWQLATSQIPVQQMHLFDIHNYPDYVSSGGGFGPADEHGYGVSYIFTGEDTITFHISSKKSSTRTDSHRLGQHIRDALLDVAALFQEGQHLKRRA
;
A
#
# COMPACT_ATOMS: atom_id res chain seq x y z
N MET A 1 14.03 -20.42 -17.91
CA MET A 1 14.80 -21.63 -18.29
C MET A 1 15.47 -22.30 -17.08
N ALA A 2 15.99 -21.57 -16.09
CA ALA A 2 16.56 -22.19 -14.87
C ALA A 2 15.54 -23.02 -14.05
N GLU A 3 14.26 -22.66 -14.03
CA GLU A 3 13.22 -23.45 -13.34
C GLU A 3 12.93 -24.81 -13.98
N ALA A 4 13.21 -24.99 -15.24
CA ALA A 4 13.06 -26.27 -15.95
C ALA A 4 14.19 -27.26 -15.60
N HIS A 5 15.35 -26.79 -15.20
CA HIS A 5 16.50 -27.62 -14.85
C HIS A 5 16.41 -28.24 -13.44
N GLN A 6 15.68 -27.62 -12.51
CA GLN A 6 15.53 -28.13 -11.15
C GLN A 6 14.38 -29.15 -10.97
N ALA A 7 13.37 -29.12 -11.83
CA ALA A 7 12.20 -30.01 -11.72
C ALA A 7 12.46 -31.43 -12.23
N VAL A 8 13.57 -31.67 -12.92
CA VAL A 8 13.88 -32.96 -13.56
C VAL A 8 15.34 -33.26 -13.29
N GLY A 9 15.60 -34.31 -12.55
CA GLY A 9 16.95 -34.81 -12.32
C GLY A 9 17.64 -35.20 -13.64
N PHE A 10 18.14 -34.20 -14.34
CA PHE A 10 18.89 -34.38 -15.55
C PHE A 10 20.33 -34.75 -15.18
N ARG A 11 20.65 -36.03 -15.22
CA ARG A 11 22.04 -36.49 -15.34
C ARG A 11 22.22 -37.01 -16.73
N PRO A 12 22.78 -36.23 -17.67
CA PRO A 12 23.20 -36.78 -18.96
C PRO A 12 24.28 -37.82 -18.69
N PRO A 13 24.17 -39.05 -19.14
CA PRO A 13 25.31 -39.97 -19.16
C PRO A 13 26.35 -39.39 -20.11
N LEU A 14 27.49 -39.01 -19.57
CA LEU A 14 28.69 -38.65 -20.37
C LEU A 14 29.22 -39.94 -20.97
N THR A 15 28.91 -40.19 -22.22
CA THR A 15 29.60 -41.20 -23.04
C THR A 15 30.69 -40.53 -23.85
N SER A 16 31.76 -41.25 -24.18
CA SER A 16 32.92 -40.77 -24.88
C SER A 16 32.66 -40.25 -26.32
N ASP A 17 31.47 -40.42 -26.85
CA ASP A 17 31.10 -40.12 -28.25
C ASP A 17 30.00 -39.03 -28.41
N GLY A 18 29.83 -38.16 -27.40
CA GLY A 18 28.79 -37.13 -27.45
C GLY A 18 27.48 -37.59 -26.80
N GLY A 19 26.88 -36.74 -25.93
CA GLY A 19 25.70 -37.10 -25.16
C GLY A 19 24.44 -37.18 -26.03
N GLU A 20 23.89 -38.36 -26.22
CA GLU A 20 22.52 -38.56 -26.66
C GLU A 20 21.58 -38.32 -25.47
N VAL A 21 20.71 -37.34 -25.59
CA VAL A 21 19.69 -37.03 -24.58
C VAL A 21 18.45 -37.87 -24.90
N GLU A 22 18.32 -39.05 -24.31
CA GLU A 22 17.07 -39.80 -24.37
C GLU A 22 16.00 -39.14 -23.45
N LEU A 23 15.03 -38.50 -24.06
CA LEU A 23 13.88 -37.94 -23.36
C LEU A 23 12.85 -39.07 -23.13
N SER A 24 12.63 -39.47 -21.89
CA SER A 24 11.59 -40.44 -21.57
C SER A 24 10.18 -39.90 -21.92
N PRO A 25 9.25 -40.75 -22.39
CA PRO A 25 7.89 -40.34 -22.72
C PRO A 25 7.15 -39.55 -21.61
N PRO A 26 7.24 -39.92 -20.33
CA PRO A 26 6.64 -39.12 -19.25
C PRO A 26 7.24 -37.74 -19.11
N LEU A 27 8.54 -37.57 -19.34
CA LEU A 27 9.21 -36.27 -19.31
C LEU A 27 8.73 -35.35 -20.45
N LEU A 28 8.60 -35.89 -21.67
CA LEU A 28 8.04 -35.16 -22.81
C LEU A 28 6.61 -34.71 -22.57
N GLN A 29 5.79 -35.56 -21.95
CA GLN A 29 4.42 -35.21 -21.57
C GLN A 29 4.38 -34.10 -20.52
N GLU A 30 5.28 -34.12 -19.55
CA GLU A 30 5.37 -33.07 -18.52
C GLU A 30 5.85 -31.73 -19.09
N ILE A 31 6.84 -31.73 -19.96
CA ILE A 31 7.30 -30.53 -20.70
C ILE A 31 6.14 -29.97 -21.55
N TYR A 32 5.43 -30.81 -22.28
CA TYR A 32 4.29 -30.39 -23.08
C TYR A 32 3.16 -29.79 -22.24
N LEU A 33 2.77 -30.43 -21.14
CA LEU A 33 1.75 -29.90 -20.22
C LEU A 33 2.18 -28.62 -19.52
N SER A 34 3.46 -28.49 -19.20
CA SER A 34 4.04 -27.25 -18.66
C SER A 34 4.00 -26.12 -19.68
N GLY A 35 4.36 -26.41 -20.92
CA GLY A 35 4.26 -25.49 -22.05
C GLY A 35 2.82 -25.01 -22.31
N LEU A 36 1.86 -25.96 -22.34
CA LEU A 36 0.43 -25.65 -22.49
C LEU A 36 -0.10 -24.77 -21.35
N ARG A 37 0.28 -25.07 -20.10
CA ARG A 37 -0.10 -24.24 -18.93
C ARG A 37 0.50 -22.84 -19.01
N SER A 38 1.74 -22.72 -19.44
CA SER A 38 2.40 -21.44 -19.65
C SER A 38 1.69 -20.64 -20.74
N TRP A 39 1.43 -21.27 -21.89
CA TRP A 39 0.72 -20.63 -23.00
C TRP A 39 -0.70 -20.19 -22.62
N LYS A 40 -1.45 -21.03 -21.92
CA LYS A 40 -2.78 -20.69 -21.41
C LYS A 40 -2.77 -19.48 -20.46
N ARG A 41 -1.73 -19.36 -19.61
CA ARG A 41 -1.54 -18.19 -18.72
C ARG A 41 -1.23 -16.92 -19.54
N HIS A 42 -0.34 -17.00 -20.54
CA HIS A 42 -0.04 -15.88 -21.41
C HIS A 42 -1.28 -15.41 -22.19
N LEU A 43 -2.05 -16.34 -22.73
CA LEU A 43 -3.28 -16.02 -23.43
C LEU A 43 -4.34 -15.39 -22.51
N SER A 44 -4.50 -15.90 -21.30
CA SER A 44 -5.40 -15.30 -20.31
C SER A 44 -4.99 -13.88 -19.93
N ARG A 45 -3.69 -13.63 -19.71
CA ARG A 45 -3.17 -12.27 -19.45
C ARG A 45 -3.40 -11.33 -20.63
N PHE A 46 -3.05 -11.77 -21.83
CA PHE A 46 -3.31 -10.99 -23.05
C PHE A 46 -4.79 -10.63 -23.19
N TRP A 47 -5.69 -11.59 -22.95
CA TRP A 47 -7.13 -11.36 -22.99
C TRP A 47 -7.59 -10.35 -21.92
N ASN A 48 -7.08 -10.45 -20.69
CA ASN A 48 -7.39 -9.50 -19.64
C ASN A 48 -6.87 -8.10 -19.98
N ASP A 49 -5.65 -7.98 -20.48
CA ASP A 49 -5.06 -6.70 -20.91
C ASP A 49 -5.88 -6.07 -22.06
N PHE A 50 -6.35 -6.89 -22.97
CA PHE A 50 -7.26 -6.46 -24.03
C PHE A 50 -8.58 -5.94 -23.46
N LEU A 51 -9.24 -6.69 -22.56
CA LEU A 51 -10.49 -6.28 -21.91
C LEU A 51 -10.33 -4.99 -21.13
N ILE A 52 -9.25 -4.84 -20.38
CA ILE A 52 -8.90 -3.60 -19.67
C ILE A 52 -8.71 -2.44 -20.67
N GLY A 53 -8.03 -2.71 -21.77
CA GLY A 53 -7.74 -1.73 -22.81
C GLY A 53 -8.96 -1.16 -23.50
N VAL A 54 -10.00 -1.97 -23.68
CA VAL A 54 -11.25 -1.57 -24.38
C VAL A 54 -12.34 -1.08 -23.44
N PHE A 55 -12.23 -1.34 -22.12
CA PHE A 55 -13.21 -0.87 -21.12
C PHE A 55 -13.40 0.66 -21.23
N PRO A 56 -14.65 1.21 -21.12
CA PRO A 56 -15.90 0.56 -20.75
C PRO A 56 -16.68 -0.14 -21.89
N ALA A 57 -16.18 -0.10 -23.11
CA ALA A 57 -16.73 -0.89 -24.19
C ALA A 57 -16.49 -2.40 -23.99
N SER A 58 -17.21 -3.24 -24.72
CA SER A 58 -17.03 -4.68 -24.68
C SER A 58 -16.68 -5.22 -26.09
N PRO A 59 -16.01 -6.37 -26.22
CA PRO A 59 -15.78 -7.00 -27.52
C PRO A 59 -17.07 -7.27 -28.28
N LEU A 60 -18.19 -7.52 -27.57
CA LEU A 60 -19.51 -7.70 -28.19
C LEU A 60 -20.00 -6.44 -28.93
N SER A 61 -19.63 -5.25 -28.48
CA SER A 61 -19.98 -4.01 -29.16
C SER A 61 -19.30 -3.88 -30.52
N TRP A 62 -18.09 -4.45 -30.68
CA TRP A 62 -17.42 -4.55 -31.96
C TRP A 62 -18.18 -5.48 -32.91
N LEU A 63 -18.60 -6.68 -32.43
CA LEU A 63 -19.38 -7.62 -33.19
C LEU A 63 -20.72 -7.02 -33.66
N PHE A 64 -21.40 -6.32 -32.75
CA PHE A 64 -22.64 -5.61 -33.06
C PHE A 64 -22.41 -4.55 -34.14
N LEU A 65 -21.38 -3.73 -34.00
CA LEU A 65 -21.03 -2.69 -34.96
C LEU A 65 -20.68 -3.28 -36.36
N PHE A 66 -19.85 -4.32 -36.38
CA PHE A 66 -19.48 -5.02 -37.59
C PHE A 66 -20.71 -5.65 -38.30
N SER A 67 -21.59 -6.30 -37.53
CA SER A 67 -22.81 -6.89 -38.07
C SER A 67 -23.77 -5.83 -38.63
N ALA A 68 -23.89 -4.68 -37.97
CA ALA A 68 -24.71 -3.56 -38.44
C ALA A 68 -24.15 -2.97 -39.73
N ILE A 69 -22.82 -2.83 -39.86
CA ILE A 69 -22.17 -2.38 -41.11
C ILE A 69 -22.38 -3.39 -42.22
N GLN A 70 -22.23 -4.69 -41.95
CA GLN A 70 -22.48 -5.73 -42.93
C GLN A 70 -23.94 -5.73 -43.43
N LEU A 71 -24.90 -5.54 -42.50
CA LEU A 71 -26.32 -5.43 -42.86
C LEU A 71 -26.57 -4.18 -43.70
N ALA A 72 -25.98 -3.04 -43.38
CA ALA A 72 -26.10 -1.81 -44.18
C ALA A 72 -25.53 -2.03 -45.59
N CYS A 73 -24.36 -2.65 -45.71
CA CYS A 73 -23.78 -3.02 -47.02
C CYS A 73 -24.67 -3.97 -47.79
N PHE A 74 -25.30 -4.95 -47.15
CA PHE A 74 -26.26 -5.86 -47.80
C PHE A 74 -27.50 -5.12 -48.31
N LEU A 75 -27.95 -4.09 -47.57
CA LEU A 75 -29.07 -3.23 -48.01
C LEU A 75 -28.64 -2.14 -48.98
N GLN A 76 -27.42 -2.22 -49.53
CA GLN A 76 -26.84 -1.24 -50.47
C GLN A 76 -26.76 0.20 -49.89
N LEU A 77 -26.71 0.34 -48.56
CA LEU A 77 -26.47 1.59 -47.89
C LEU A 77 -24.98 1.72 -47.59
N ASP A 78 -24.39 2.88 -47.88
CA ASP A 78 -23.00 3.17 -47.51
C ASP A 78 -22.95 3.93 -46.18
N PRO A 79 -22.67 3.24 -45.05
CA PRO A 79 -22.58 3.88 -43.74
C PRO A 79 -21.26 4.65 -43.54
N SER A 80 -20.31 4.54 -44.49
CA SER A 80 -18.96 5.07 -44.39
C SER A 80 -18.70 6.38 -45.13
N LEU A 81 -19.70 6.88 -45.87
CA LEU A 81 -19.56 8.06 -46.74
C LEU A 81 -18.37 7.91 -47.72
N GLY A 82 -18.16 6.72 -48.30
CA GLY A 82 -17.10 6.43 -49.24
C GLY A 82 -15.75 5.99 -48.61
N LEU A 83 -15.61 5.98 -47.29
CA LEU A 83 -14.37 5.54 -46.64
C LEU A 83 -14.07 4.06 -46.82
N MET A 84 -15.10 3.19 -46.87
CA MET A 84 -14.89 1.76 -47.13
C MET A 84 -14.37 1.48 -48.54
N GLU A 85 -14.76 2.27 -49.52
CA GLU A 85 -14.22 2.16 -50.88
C GLU A 85 -12.71 2.48 -50.89
N LYS A 86 -12.30 3.58 -50.26
CA LYS A 86 -10.88 3.93 -50.10
C LYS A 86 -10.09 2.85 -49.37
N ILE A 87 -10.68 2.24 -48.32
CA ILE A 87 -10.03 1.11 -47.59
C ILE A 87 -9.90 -0.11 -48.56
N LYS A 88 -10.89 -0.38 -49.37
CA LYS A 88 -10.79 -1.45 -50.39
C LYS A 88 -9.68 -1.19 -51.37
N GLU A 89 -9.46 0.05 -51.83
CA GLU A 89 -8.38 0.42 -52.73
C GLU A 89 -7.01 0.18 -52.13
N LEU A 90 -6.84 0.42 -50.81
CA LEU A 90 -5.61 0.19 -50.08
C LEU A 90 -5.29 -1.29 -49.81
N LEU A 91 -6.28 -2.19 -49.91
CA LEU A 91 -6.08 -3.62 -49.70
C LEU A 91 -5.49 -4.28 -50.96
N PRO A 92 -4.58 -5.28 -50.82
CA PRO A 92 -4.01 -6.00 -51.92
C PRO A 92 -5.09 -6.59 -52.84
N ASP A 93 -4.82 -6.60 -54.14
CA ASP A 93 -5.72 -7.21 -55.12
C ASP A 93 -5.42 -8.71 -55.22
N TRP A 94 -6.29 -9.55 -54.65
CA TRP A 94 -6.19 -11.01 -54.71
C TRP A 94 -6.99 -11.63 -55.87
N GLY A 95 -7.39 -10.82 -56.87
CA GLY A 95 -8.14 -11.24 -58.04
C GLY A 95 -9.67 -11.33 -57.83
N ALA A 96 -10.39 -11.47 -58.91
CA ALA A 96 -11.86 -11.38 -58.97
C ALA A 96 -12.61 -12.37 -58.05
N GLN A 97 -12.00 -13.54 -57.75
CA GLN A 97 -12.61 -14.55 -56.89
C GLN A 97 -12.66 -14.12 -55.41
N HIS A 98 -11.85 -13.15 -54.98
CA HIS A 98 -11.74 -12.70 -53.58
C HIS A 98 -12.39 -11.33 -53.35
N HIS A 99 -13.15 -10.80 -54.32
CA HIS A 99 -13.78 -9.48 -54.18
C HIS A 99 -14.72 -9.38 -52.95
N ARG A 100 -15.46 -10.43 -52.62
CA ARG A 100 -16.31 -10.49 -51.43
C ARG A 100 -15.49 -10.45 -50.15
N LEU A 101 -14.39 -11.19 -50.10
CA LEU A 101 -13.46 -11.21 -48.95
C LEU A 101 -12.85 -9.82 -48.71
N ARG A 102 -12.45 -9.13 -49.77
CA ARG A 102 -11.91 -7.75 -49.71
C ARG A 102 -12.95 -6.77 -49.14
N GLY A 103 -14.24 -6.93 -49.53
CA GLY A 103 -15.36 -6.16 -48.97
C GLY A 103 -15.57 -6.42 -47.48
N ILE A 104 -15.53 -7.68 -47.03
CA ILE A 104 -15.66 -8.07 -45.61
C ILE A 104 -14.49 -7.51 -44.78
N LEU A 105 -13.26 -7.60 -45.30
CA LEU A 105 -12.08 -7.06 -44.66
C LEU A 105 -12.12 -5.54 -44.54
N ALA A 106 -12.57 -4.85 -45.60
CA ALA A 106 -12.73 -3.39 -45.54
C ALA A 106 -13.78 -2.98 -44.49
N ALA A 107 -14.90 -3.70 -44.43
CA ALA A 107 -15.91 -3.46 -43.39
C ALA A 107 -15.41 -3.79 -41.99
N ALA A 108 -14.60 -4.84 -41.83
CA ALA A 108 -13.98 -5.17 -40.52
C ALA A 108 -12.98 -4.11 -40.08
N LEU A 109 -12.16 -3.59 -41.01
CA LEU A 109 -11.24 -2.51 -40.72
C LEU A 109 -11.97 -1.21 -40.34
N PHE A 110 -12.99 -0.85 -41.11
CA PHE A 110 -13.83 0.32 -40.84
C PHE A 110 -14.55 0.17 -39.49
N ALA A 111 -15.13 -0.99 -39.18
CA ALA A 111 -15.72 -1.29 -37.89
C ALA A 111 -14.72 -1.15 -36.76
N SER A 112 -13.46 -1.60 -36.93
CA SER A 112 -12.40 -1.51 -35.96
C SER A 112 -11.97 -0.06 -35.72
N CYS A 113 -11.86 0.75 -36.76
CA CYS A 113 -11.56 2.19 -36.62
C CYS A 113 -12.68 2.93 -35.88
N LEU A 114 -13.95 2.66 -36.25
CA LEU A 114 -15.11 3.28 -35.63
C LEU A 114 -15.23 2.85 -34.13
N TRP A 115 -14.99 1.56 -33.88
CA TRP A 115 -14.97 1.02 -32.52
C TRP A 115 -13.81 1.62 -31.66
N GLY A 116 -12.62 1.79 -32.24
CA GLY A 116 -11.52 2.47 -31.61
C GLY A 116 -11.85 3.93 -31.27
N ALA A 117 -12.50 4.65 -32.18
CA ALA A 117 -12.99 6.01 -31.95
C ALA A 117 -14.04 6.05 -30.82
N LEU A 118 -14.96 5.08 -30.77
CA LEU A 118 -15.95 4.93 -29.70
C LEU A 118 -15.26 4.72 -28.35
N ILE A 119 -14.29 3.78 -28.27
CA ILE A 119 -13.52 3.52 -27.04
C ILE A 119 -12.82 4.81 -26.57
N PHE A 120 -12.14 5.50 -27.47
CA PHE A 120 -11.47 6.75 -27.15
C PHE A 120 -12.44 7.80 -26.61
N THR A 121 -13.61 7.98 -27.25
CA THR A 121 -14.64 8.90 -26.81
C THR A 121 -15.19 8.55 -25.44
N LEU A 122 -15.42 7.25 -25.17
CA LEU A 122 -15.88 6.76 -23.88
C LEU A 122 -14.82 6.99 -22.77
N HIS A 123 -13.53 6.77 -23.07
CA HIS A 123 -12.44 7.08 -22.13
C HIS A 123 -12.38 8.57 -21.80
N VAL A 124 -12.51 9.44 -22.80
CA VAL A 124 -12.50 10.91 -22.59
C VAL A 124 -13.73 11.33 -21.78
N ALA A 125 -14.91 10.85 -22.14
CA ALA A 125 -16.15 11.16 -21.42
C ALA A 125 -16.08 10.70 -19.96
N LEU A 126 -15.62 9.46 -19.72
CA LEU A 126 -15.47 8.93 -18.38
C LEU A 126 -14.40 9.70 -17.58
N ARG A 127 -13.29 10.10 -18.22
CA ARG A 127 -12.26 10.94 -17.58
C ARG A 127 -12.80 12.30 -17.17
N LEU A 128 -13.60 12.96 -18.01
CA LEU A 128 -14.25 14.23 -17.68
C LEU A 128 -15.24 14.06 -16.52
N LEU A 129 -16.07 13.03 -16.55
CA LEU A 129 -16.97 12.71 -15.45
C LEU A 129 -16.21 12.45 -14.15
N LEU A 130 -15.14 11.67 -14.21
CA LEU A 130 -14.30 11.36 -13.06
C LEU A 130 -13.44 12.57 -12.61
N SER A 131 -13.38 13.66 -13.33
CA SER A 131 -12.76 14.92 -12.88
C SER A 131 -13.68 15.79 -12.03
N TYR A 132 -14.97 15.46 -11.95
CA TYR A 132 -15.90 16.19 -11.11
C TYR A 132 -15.67 15.87 -9.63
N HIS A 133 -15.48 16.90 -8.81
CA HIS A 133 -15.19 16.78 -7.38
C HIS A 133 -16.27 17.43 -6.50
N GLY A 134 -17.33 17.99 -7.08
CA GLY A 134 -18.40 18.67 -6.33
C GLY A 134 -19.05 17.81 -5.25
N TRP A 135 -19.14 16.49 -5.47
CA TRP A 135 -19.63 15.52 -4.50
C TRP A 135 -18.84 15.47 -3.18
N LEU A 136 -17.53 15.81 -3.20
CA LEU A 136 -16.71 15.90 -1.98
C LEU A 136 -17.10 17.09 -1.09
N LEU A 137 -17.65 18.15 -1.69
CA LEU A 137 -17.98 19.38 -1.00
C LEU A 137 -19.37 19.32 -0.34
N GLU A 138 -20.15 18.28 -0.63
CA GLU A 138 -21.50 18.13 -0.08
C GLU A 138 -21.50 17.79 1.41
N THR A 139 -22.54 18.24 2.11
CA THR A 139 -22.78 17.89 3.50
C THR A 139 -23.23 16.42 3.60
N HIS A 140 -22.79 15.74 4.67
CA HIS A 140 -23.10 14.33 4.87
C HIS A 140 -24.63 14.09 4.87
N GLY A 141 -25.07 13.12 4.06
CA GLY A 141 -26.48 12.73 3.96
C GLY A 141 -27.34 13.54 2.99
N VAL A 142 -26.81 14.63 2.41
CA VAL A 142 -27.54 15.46 1.43
C VAL A 142 -26.82 15.39 0.09
N MET A 143 -27.50 14.86 -0.94
CA MET A 143 -26.98 14.79 -2.29
C MET A 143 -27.69 15.80 -3.18
N SER A 144 -26.94 16.76 -3.72
CA SER A 144 -27.44 17.79 -4.64
C SER A 144 -27.89 17.20 -5.98
N SER A 145 -28.75 17.94 -6.70
CA SER A 145 -29.21 17.53 -8.03
C SER A 145 -28.05 17.33 -9.04
N PRO A 146 -27.03 18.22 -9.12
CA PRO A 146 -25.87 18.00 -9.97
C PRO A 146 -25.13 16.69 -9.66
N THR A 147 -24.94 16.34 -8.38
CA THR A 147 -24.25 15.09 -7.98
C THR A 147 -25.09 13.87 -8.30
N LYS A 148 -26.43 13.92 -8.17
CA LYS A 148 -27.31 12.83 -8.60
C LYS A 148 -27.21 12.60 -10.12
N THR A 149 -27.24 13.66 -10.91
CA THR A 149 -27.07 13.59 -12.37
C THR A 149 -25.70 13.04 -12.73
N TRP A 150 -24.64 13.54 -12.10
CA TRP A 150 -23.28 13.05 -12.28
C TRP A 150 -23.18 11.54 -11.99
N LEU A 151 -23.75 11.09 -10.87
CA LEU A 151 -23.73 9.68 -10.48
C LEU A 151 -24.46 8.80 -11.51
N ALA A 152 -25.61 9.26 -12.01
CA ALA A 152 -26.33 8.55 -13.08
C ALA A 152 -25.48 8.44 -14.35
N LEU A 153 -24.81 9.53 -14.78
CA LEU A 153 -23.93 9.53 -15.93
C LEU A 153 -22.71 8.58 -15.71
N VAL A 154 -22.06 8.64 -14.55
CA VAL A 154 -20.97 7.73 -14.23
C VAL A 154 -21.42 6.27 -14.34
N ARG A 155 -22.60 5.92 -13.83
CA ARG A 155 -23.17 4.55 -13.94
C ARG A 155 -23.45 4.13 -15.38
N ILE A 156 -23.90 5.05 -16.24
CA ILE A 156 -24.15 4.77 -17.66
C ILE A 156 -22.83 4.51 -18.40
N PHE A 157 -21.82 5.33 -18.15
CA PHE A 157 -20.53 5.24 -18.83
C PHE A 157 -19.56 4.21 -18.20
N SER A 158 -19.80 3.76 -16.98
CA SER A 158 -19.07 2.65 -16.37
C SER A 158 -19.62 1.33 -16.88
N GLY A 159 -18.79 0.45 -17.42
CA GLY A 159 -19.19 -0.89 -17.84
C GLY A 159 -19.80 -1.71 -16.69
N ARG A 160 -20.53 -2.78 -17.02
CA ARG A 160 -21.27 -3.59 -16.03
C ARG A 160 -20.36 -4.44 -15.12
N HIS A 161 -19.19 -4.83 -15.60
CA HIS A 161 -18.27 -5.73 -14.88
C HIS A 161 -16.82 -5.19 -14.94
N PRO A 162 -16.51 -4.13 -14.18
CA PRO A 162 -15.16 -3.61 -14.16
C PRO A 162 -14.21 -4.61 -13.43
N MET A 163 -13.07 -4.87 -14.03
CA MET A 163 -11.94 -5.55 -13.42
C MET A 163 -11.06 -4.53 -12.66
N LEU A 164 -10.17 -4.99 -11.79
CA LEU A 164 -9.37 -4.14 -10.90
C LEU A 164 -8.69 -2.96 -11.61
N PHE A 165 -8.12 -3.17 -12.80
CA PHE A 165 -7.42 -2.13 -13.55
C PHE A 165 -8.27 -1.45 -14.64
N SER A 166 -9.57 -1.75 -14.75
CA SER A 166 -10.42 -1.24 -15.83
C SER A 166 -10.47 0.29 -15.93
N TYR A 167 -10.42 0.99 -14.82
CA TYR A 167 -10.52 2.46 -14.81
C TYR A 167 -9.19 3.18 -15.04
N GLN A 168 -8.03 2.50 -15.07
CA GLN A 168 -6.73 3.17 -15.12
C GLN A 168 -6.59 4.17 -16.27
N ARG A 169 -7.09 3.82 -17.46
CA ARG A 169 -7.03 4.71 -18.65
C ARG A 169 -8.01 5.89 -18.58
N SER A 170 -9.02 5.81 -17.73
CA SER A 170 -10.07 6.82 -17.58
C SER A 170 -9.93 7.69 -16.32
N LEU A 171 -8.98 7.38 -15.44
CA LEU A 171 -8.71 8.23 -14.29
C LEU A 171 -8.10 9.57 -14.73
N PRO A 172 -8.51 10.70 -14.10
CA PRO A 172 -7.89 11.99 -14.36
C PRO A 172 -6.45 12.01 -13.84
N ARG A 173 -5.63 12.85 -14.44
CA ARG A 173 -4.31 13.19 -13.90
C ARG A 173 -4.48 14.15 -12.72
N GLN A 174 -3.57 14.09 -11.76
CA GLN A 174 -3.55 15.01 -10.64
C GLN A 174 -3.24 16.43 -11.16
N PRO A 175 -4.06 17.43 -10.82
CA PRO A 175 -3.82 18.82 -11.25
C PRO A 175 -2.59 19.38 -10.53
N VAL A 176 -1.86 20.26 -11.19
CA VAL A 176 -0.80 21.06 -10.57
C VAL A 176 -1.45 22.29 -9.95
N PRO A 177 -1.40 22.48 -8.62
CA PRO A 177 -1.99 23.65 -7.97
C PRO A 177 -1.33 24.96 -8.44
N ALA A 178 -2.00 26.10 -8.30
CA ALA A 178 -1.38 27.40 -8.53
C ALA A 178 -0.36 27.70 -7.41
N VAL A 179 0.86 28.12 -7.77
CA VAL A 179 1.93 28.33 -6.79
C VAL A 179 1.59 29.41 -5.76
N GLN A 180 0.87 30.45 -6.17
CA GLN A 180 0.41 31.52 -5.26
C GLN A 180 -0.51 30.95 -4.17
N ASP A 181 -1.46 30.08 -4.55
CA ASP A 181 -2.36 29.44 -3.60
C ASP A 181 -1.63 28.49 -2.66
N THR A 182 -0.66 27.75 -3.19
CA THR A 182 0.18 26.85 -2.40
C THR A 182 0.98 27.60 -1.35
N VAL A 183 1.67 28.67 -1.74
CA VAL A 183 2.44 29.49 -0.83
C VAL A 183 1.54 30.18 0.22
N ARG A 184 0.38 30.69 -0.18
CA ARG A 184 -0.60 31.28 0.76
C ARG A 184 -1.08 30.24 1.80
N LYS A 185 -1.48 29.06 1.36
CA LYS A 185 -1.90 27.95 2.25
C LYS A 185 -0.77 27.48 3.15
N TYR A 186 0.45 27.42 2.62
CA TYR A 186 1.64 27.10 3.42
C TYR A 186 1.83 28.11 4.54
N LEU A 187 1.88 29.40 4.24
CA LEU A 187 2.02 30.46 5.25
C LEU A 187 0.89 30.42 6.29
N GLU A 188 -0.35 30.18 5.87
CA GLU A 188 -1.48 29.97 6.79
C GLU A 188 -1.24 28.78 7.73
N SER A 189 -0.64 27.69 7.25
CA SER A 189 -0.42 26.47 8.01
C SER A 189 0.72 26.56 9.01
N VAL A 190 1.76 27.37 8.75
CA VAL A 190 2.90 27.53 9.67
C VAL A 190 2.69 28.66 10.69
N ARG A 191 1.75 29.55 10.43
CA ARG A 191 1.46 30.71 11.31
C ARG A 191 1.17 30.33 12.78
N PRO A 192 0.41 29.27 13.12
CA PRO A 192 0.14 28.92 14.51
C PRO A 192 1.33 28.29 15.24
N VAL A 193 2.36 27.86 14.53
CA VAL A 193 3.52 27.12 15.05
C VAL A 193 4.75 28.02 15.22
N LEU A 194 4.84 29.08 14.41
CA LEU A 194 5.99 30.00 14.41
C LEU A 194 5.76 31.21 15.32
N CYS A 195 6.86 31.75 15.87
CA CYS A 195 6.83 33.07 16.49
C CYS A 195 6.67 34.17 15.43
N GLU A 196 6.40 35.42 15.86
CA GLU A 196 6.14 36.53 14.94
C GLU A 196 7.36 36.83 14.03
N GLU A 197 8.56 36.83 14.61
CA GLU A 197 9.81 37.11 13.91
C GLU A 197 10.10 36.08 12.82
N ASP A 198 9.97 34.78 13.16
CA ASP A 198 10.16 33.67 12.22
C ASP A 198 9.09 33.70 11.10
N PHE A 199 7.84 34.03 11.44
CA PHE A 199 6.78 34.15 10.47
C PHE A 199 6.97 35.32 9.49
N GLU A 200 7.43 36.48 9.98
CA GLU A 200 7.76 37.61 9.13
C GLU A 200 8.91 37.28 8.18
N TRP A 201 9.96 36.62 8.70
CA TRP A 201 11.10 36.19 7.92
C TRP A 201 10.70 35.21 6.81
N ILE A 202 9.96 34.13 7.12
CA ILE A 202 9.55 33.17 6.10
C ILE A 202 8.57 33.79 5.10
N SER A 203 7.74 34.74 5.54
CA SER A 203 6.84 35.50 4.67
C SER A 203 7.61 36.40 3.70
N ALA A 204 8.77 36.93 4.11
CA ALA A 204 9.66 37.68 3.23
C ALA A 204 10.29 36.79 2.16
N LEU A 205 10.82 35.63 2.57
CA LEU A 205 11.36 34.62 1.64
C LEU A 205 10.30 34.14 0.64
N ALA A 206 9.07 33.91 1.09
CA ALA A 206 7.96 33.49 0.24
C ALA A 206 7.61 34.56 -0.82
N ARG A 207 7.62 35.85 -0.44
CA ARG A 207 7.40 36.98 -1.40
C ARG A 207 8.50 37.05 -2.44
N GLU A 208 9.74 36.90 -2.04
CA GLU A 208 10.89 36.89 -2.95
C GLU A 208 10.82 35.68 -3.91
N PHE A 209 10.53 34.49 -3.38
CA PHE A 209 10.31 33.28 -4.18
C PHE A 209 9.22 33.48 -5.25
N LEU A 210 8.05 33.99 -4.84
CA LEU A 210 6.94 34.25 -5.76
C LEU A 210 7.31 35.25 -6.87
N LYS A 211 8.14 36.25 -6.58
CA LYS A 211 8.57 37.27 -7.53
C LYS A 211 9.62 36.77 -8.52
N LEU A 212 10.59 35.94 -8.06
CA LEU A 212 11.78 35.63 -8.85
C LEU A 212 11.76 34.27 -9.51
N GLN A 213 11.18 33.24 -8.86
CA GLN A 213 11.39 31.84 -9.25
C GLN A 213 10.10 31.08 -9.53
N ALA A 214 9.04 31.36 -8.80
CA ALA A 214 7.83 30.57 -8.78
C ALA A 214 7.21 30.32 -10.17
N SER A 215 7.19 31.36 -11.02
CA SER A 215 6.59 31.27 -12.37
C SER A 215 7.33 30.27 -13.27
N LEU A 216 8.67 30.26 -13.22
CA LEU A 216 9.49 29.35 -14.01
C LEU A 216 9.30 27.89 -13.54
N LEU A 217 9.35 27.67 -12.23
CA LEU A 217 9.19 26.33 -11.64
C LEU A 217 7.77 25.79 -11.91
N GLN A 218 6.76 26.64 -11.75
CA GLN A 218 5.36 26.30 -12.04
C GLN A 218 5.17 25.89 -13.50
N TRP A 219 5.77 26.65 -14.42
CA TRP A 219 5.68 26.36 -15.86
C TRP A 219 6.30 25.00 -16.20
N TYR A 220 7.43 24.68 -15.59
CA TYR A 220 8.07 23.36 -15.75
C TYR A 220 7.15 22.23 -15.26
N LEU A 221 6.51 22.37 -14.11
CA LEU A 221 5.55 21.40 -13.60
C LEU A 221 4.32 21.25 -14.50
N GLN A 222 3.81 22.36 -15.03
CA GLN A 222 2.72 22.33 -16.00
C GLN A 222 3.11 21.56 -17.26
N LEU A 223 4.29 21.79 -17.80
CA LEU A 223 4.79 21.01 -18.93
C LEU A 223 4.86 19.52 -18.57
N LYS A 224 5.49 19.15 -17.44
CA LYS A 224 5.57 17.75 -17.00
C LYS A 224 4.18 17.12 -16.92
N SER A 225 3.18 17.83 -16.42
CA SER A 225 1.82 17.30 -16.26
C SER A 225 1.14 16.90 -17.58
N TRP A 226 1.61 17.37 -18.74
CA TRP A 226 1.03 17.05 -20.04
C TRP A 226 1.36 15.64 -20.51
N TRP A 227 2.51 15.09 -20.14
CA TRP A 227 2.90 13.72 -20.56
C TRP A 227 2.98 12.72 -19.40
N ALA A 228 3.35 13.16 -18.18
CA ALA A 228 3.43 12.29 -17.04
C ALA A 228 2.04 11.79 -16.59
N SER A 229 1.95 10.57 -16.12
CA SER A 229 0.73 10.01 -15.53
C SER A 229 0.32 10.77 -14.25
N ASN A 230 1.32 11.15 -13.45
CA ASN A 230 1.19 12.01 -12.29
C ASN A 230 2.40 12.97 -12.25
N TYR A 231 2.18 14.24 -11.87
CA TYR A 231 3.25 15.24 -11.92
C TYR A 231 4.28 15.07 -10.79
N VAL A 232 3.95 14.35 -9.71
CA VAL A 232 4.79 14.25 -8.50
C VAL A 232 5.04 12.84 -7.98
N SER A 233 4.19 11.85 -8.25
CA SER A 233 4.26 10.52 -7.62
C SER A 233 5.57 9.78 -7.93
N ASP A 234 6.09 9.89 -9.16
CA ASP A 234 7.37 9.32 -9.57
C ASP A 234 8.55 9.92 -8.78
N TRP A 235 8.55 11.23 -8.57
CA TRP A 235 9.56 11.91 -7.75
C TRP A 235 9.38 11.62 -6.28
N TRP A 236 8.15 11.46 -5.80
CA TRP A 236 7.89 11.06 -4.41
C TRP A 236 8.47 9.68 -4.12
N GLU A 237 8.21 8.69 -4.98
CA GLU A 237 8.81 7.35 -4.89
C GLU A 237 10.35 7.41 -4.94
N GLU A 238 10.89 8.16 -5.90
CA GLU A 238 12.33 8.29 -6.12
C GLU A 238 13.06 8.94 -4.95
N PHE A 239 12.65 10.15 -4.54
CA PHE A 239 13.43 10.97 -3.64
C PHE A 239 13.13 10.71 -2.16
N VAL A 240 11.91 10.31 -1.82
CA VAL A 240 11.53 10.03 -0.43
C VAL A 240 11.89 8.61 -0.02
N TYR A 241 11.60 7.64 -0.88
CA TYR A 241 11.86 6.25 -0.53
C TYR A 241 13.18 5.71 -1.09
N LEU A 242 13.40 5.77 -2.42
CA LEU A 242 14.47 5.01 -3.06
C LEU A 242 15.86 5.63 -2.88
N ARG A 243 15.96 6.94 -2.68
CA ARG A 243 17.23 7.64 -2.42
C ARG A 243 17.61 7.74 -0.94
N SER A 244 16.71 7.44 -0.02
CA SER A 244 17.09 7.35 1.38
C SER A 244 18.16 6.28 1.60
N ARG A 245 19.23 6.61 2.35
CA ARG A 245 20.32 5.69 2.67
C ARG A 245 20.21 5.09 4.07
N ASN A 246 19.17 5.51 4.82
CA ASN A 246 18.91 5.01 6.16
C ASN A 246 18.38 3.56 6.14
N SER A 247 18.44 2.89 7.29
CA SER A 247 17.81 1.58 7.50
C SER A 247 16.32 1.59 7.16
N LEU A 248 15.82 0.52 6.52
CA LEU A 248 14.40 0.38 6.22
C LEU A 248 13.56 -0.01 7.44
N MET A 249 14.15 -0.73 8.38
CA MET A 249 13.46 -1.42 9.47
C MET A 249 12.45 -0.54 10.22
N VAL A 250 12.83 0.70 10.56
CA VAL A 250 11.98 1.64 11.29
C VAL A 250 11.54 2.82 10.42
N ASN A 251 12.40 3.22 9.46
CA ASN A 251 12.19 4.45 8.71
C ASN A 251 11.30 4.29 7.47
N SER A 252 11.16 3.06 6.95
CA SER A 252 10.38 2.80 5.75
C SER A 252 9.32 1.70 5.92
N ASN A 253 9.43 0.85 6.93
CA ASN A 253 8.51 -0.25 7.14
C ASN A 253 7.39 0.13 8.12
N TYR A 254 6.21 -0.44 7.90
CA TYR A 254 5.07 -0.40 8.81
C TYR A 254 4.55 -1.82 9.05
N TYR A 255 3.79 -1.99 10.12
CA TYR A 255 3.24 -3.29 10.50
C TYR A 255 1.72 -3.30 10.57
N MET A 256 1.13 -4.50 10.46
CA MET A 256 -0.30 -4.76 10.65
C MET A 256 -0.47 -5.98 11.55
N MET A 257 -1.42 -5.92 12.48
CA MET A 257 -1.68 -6.95 13.50
C MET A 257 -2.92 -7.77 13.17
N ALA A 258 -2.90 -9.06 13.56
CA ALA A 258 -4.11 -9.90 13.60
C ALA A 258 -4.00 -11.00 14.68
N ALA A 259 -5.11 -11.33 15.30
CA ALA A 259 -5.13 -12.17 16.48
C ALA A 259 -4.86 -13.66 16.25
N ARG A 260 -5.11 -14.20 15.06
CA ARG A 260 -5.01 -15.64 14.75
C ARG A 260 -4.46 -15.89 13.37
N ALA A 261 -3.71 -17.00 13.22
CA ALA A 261 -3.15 -17.46 11.96
C ALA A 261 -3.13 -18.98 11.86
N GLY A 262 -3.38 -19.47 10.68
CA GLY A 262 -3.16 -20.85 10.32
C GLY A 262 -3.12 -21.02 8.80
N ASN A 263 -4.16 -20.63 8.11
CA ASN A 263 -4.31 -20.74 6.66
C ASN A 263 -3.80 -19.50 5.89
N ALA A 264 -3.12 -18.58 6.57
CA ALA A 264 -2.78 -17.24 6.05
C ALA A 264 -1.95 -17.30 4.76
N VAL A 265 -0.96 -18.19 4.68
CA VAL A 265 -0.12 -18.32 3.46
C VAL A 265 -0.96 -18.75 2.27
N HIS A 266 -1.88 -19.72 2.45
CA HIS A 266 -2.77 -20.13 1.38
C HIS A 266 -3.72 -19.01 0.97
N ALA A 267 -4.30 -18.28 1.92
CA ALA A 267 -5.19 -17.16 1.67
C ALA A 267 -4.49 -16.01 0.89
N LEU A 268 -3.24 -15.68 1.25
CA LEU A 268 -2.40 -14.73 0.52
C LEU A 268 -2.13 -15.19 -0.93
N LEU A 269 -1.82 -16.47 -1.12
CA LEU A 269 -1.60 -17.04 -2.45
C LEU A 269 -2.89 -17.08 -3.28
N LEU A 270 -4.03 -17.31 -2.65
CA LEU A 270 -5.35 -17.24 -3.28
C LEU A 270 -5.67 -15.80 -3.70
N TYR A 271 -5.38 -14.81 -2.85
CA TYR A 271 -5.51 -13.40 -3.20
C TYR A 271 -4.64 -13.04 -4.42
N ARG A 272 -3.38 -13.47 -4.41
CA ARG A 272 -2.47 -13.31 -5.54
C ARG A 272 -3.03 -13.97 -6.81
N HIS A 273 -3.61 -15.17 -6.71
CA HIS A 273 -4.23 -15.86 -7.83
C HIS A 273 -5.39 -15.04 -8.41
N ARG A 274 -6.29 -14.53 -7.57
CA ARG A 274 -7.40 -13.66 -7.98
C ARG A 274 -6.91 -12.35 -8.59
N LEU A 275 -5.87 -11.75 -8.02
CA LEU A 275 -5.24 -10.55 -8.58
C LEU A 275 -4.72 -10.80 -10.00
N ASN A 276 -3.98 -11.88 -10.22
CA ASN A 276 -3.43 -12.25 -11.52
C ASN A 276 -4.52 -12.56 -12.57
N ARG A 277 -5.68 -13.01 -12.13
CA ARG A 277 -6.85 -13.30 -12.98
C ARG A 277 -7.78 -12.11 -13.14
N GLN A 278 -7.48 -10.99 -12.49
CA GLN A 278 -8.33 -9.80 -12.48
C GLN A 278 -9.74 -10.05 -11.89
N GLU A 279 -9.85 -10.97 -10.94
CA GLU A 279 -11.10 -11.34 -10.27
C GLU A 279 -11.40 -10.47 -9.04
N ILE A 280 -10.54 -9.49 -8.76
CA ILE A 280 -10.74 -8.50 -7.70
C ILE A 280 -11.43 -7.29 -8.29
N PHE A 281 -12.49 -6.83 -7.62
CA PHE A 281 -13.19 -5.61 -8.04
C PHE A 281 -12.37 -4.36 -7.70
N PRO A 282 -12.48 -3.27 -8.48
CA PRO A 282 -11.85 -2.01 -8.15
C PRO A 282 -12.45 -1.43 -6.86
N THR A 283 -11.59 -0.88 -6.00
CA THR A 283 -12.05 -0.17 -4.80
C THR A 283 -12.81 1.09 -5.21
N LEU A 284 -14.00 1.27 -4.65
CA LEU A 284 -14.84 2.43 -4.91
C LEU A 284 -14.95 3.28 -3.64
N LEU A 285 -14.52 4.52 -3.69
CA LEU A 285 -14.75 5.48 -2.61
C LEU A 285 -16.24 5.80 -2.53
N MET A 286 -16.84 5.61 -1.34
CA MET A 286 -18.28 5.79 -1.07
C MET A 286 -19.17 4.98 -2.03
N GLY A 287 -18.69 3.86 -2.56
CA GLY A 287 -19.42 3.02 -3.51
C GLY A 287 -19.64 3.63 -4.91
N MET A 288 -19.02 4.76 -5.21
CA MET A 288 -19.30 5.53 -6.43
C MET A 288 -18.08 5.83 -7.27
N ARG A 289 -16.97 6.20 -6.63
CA ARG A 289 -15.78 6.73 -7.30
C ARG A 289 -14.65 5.69 -7.33
N PRO A 290 -14.23 5.23 -8.52
CA PRO A 290 -13.11 4.29 -8.59
C PRO A 290 -11.80 4.96 -8.17
N LEU A 291 -10.99 4.21 -7.41
CA LEU A 291 -9.66 4.59 -6.99
C LEU A 291 -8.60 3.97 -7.91
N CYS A 292 -7.47 4.64 -8.03
CA CYS A 292 -6.33 4.12 -8.77
C CYS A 292 -5.85 2.79 -8.16
N SER A 293 -5.69 1.78 -9.01
CA SER A 293 -5.28 0.42 -8.63
C SER A 293 -3.81 0.11 -8.99
N ALA A 294 -3.04 1.08 -9.50
CA ALA A 294 -1.67 0.84 -9.97
C ALA A 294 -0.76 0.17 -8.93
N GLN A 295 -0.92 0.49 -7.65
CA GLN A 295 -0.11 -0.06 -6.58
C GLN A 295 -0.32 -1.57 -6.35
N TYR A 296 -1.47 -2.14 -6.74
CA TYR A 296 -1.76 -3.57 -6.54
C TYR A 296 -0.82 -4.50 -7.30
N GLU A 297 -0.25 -4.04 -8.42
CA GLU A 297 0.67 -4.83 -9.23
C GLU A 297 1.92 -5.26 -8.45
N LYS A 298 2.40 -4.40 -7.54
CA LYS A 298 3.66 -4.58 -6.81
C LYS A 298 3.52 -5.33 -5.47
N ILE A 299 2.34 -5.82 -5.09
CA ILE A 299 2.14 -6.51 -3.79
C ILE A 299 3.02 -7.76 -3.68
N PHE A 300 2.97 -8.64 -4.69
CA PHE A 300 3.69 -9.91 -4.69
C PHE A 300 4.89 -9.87 -5.64
N ASN A 301 5.81 -10.80 -5.46
CA ASN A 301 6.98 -10.98 -6.33
C ASN A 301 7.86 -9.73 -6.44
N THR A 302 7.81 -8.87 -5.44
CA THR A 302 8.49 -7.58 -5.45
C THR A 302 9.52 -7.54 -4.34
N THR A 303 10.69 -7.02 -4.65
CA THR A 303 11.74 -6.76 -3.69
C THR A 303 12.42 -5.43 -4.01
N ARG A 304 12.88 -4.74 -2.98
CA ARG A 304 13.70 -3.55 -3.09
C ARG A 304 15.16 -3.97 -3.14
N ILE A 305 15.84 -3.60 -4.21
CA ILE A 305 17.25 -3.91 -4.42
C ILE A 305 18.08 -2.71 -3.98
N PRO A 306 19.00 -2.87 -3.01
CA PRO A 306 19.86 -1.78 -2.57
C PRO A 306 20.86 -1.37 -3.64
N GLY A 307 21.06 -0.09 -3.78
CA GLY A 307 22.09 0.51 -4.62
C GLY A 307 22.94 1.50 -3.82
N VAL A 308 24.13 1.83 -4.29
CA VAL A 308 25.05 2.74 -3.57
C VAL A 308 24.44 4.14 -3.39
N HIS A 309 23.79 4.67 -4.42
CA HIS A 309 23.19 6.02 -4.40
C HIS A 309 21.67 6.00 -4.41
N ARG A 310 21.08 4.92 -4.91
CA ARG A 310 19.67 4.77 -5.11
C ARG A 310 19.30 3.29 -5.14
N ASP A 311 18.22 2.94 -4.46
CA ASP A 311 17.61 1.62 -4.57
C ASP A 311 16.70 1.52 -5.79
N HIS A 312 16.31 0.30 -6.17
CA HIS A 312 15.26 0.09 -7.18
C HIS A 312 14.29 -0.98 -6.74
N ILE A 313 13.05 -0.80 -7.16
CA ILE A 313 12.02 -1.82 -6.99
C ILE A 313 12.15 -2.82 -8.14
N HIS A 314 12.38 -4.08 -7.78
CA HIS A 314 12.41 -5.19 -8.72
C HIS A 314 11.13 -6.01 -8.58
N HIS A 315 10.35 -6.08 -9.66
CA HIS A 315 9.10 -6.83 -9.71
C HIS A 315 9.18 -7.95 -10.75
N LEU A 316 8.91 -9.18 -10.31
CA LEU A 316 8.86 -10.36 -11.18
C LEU A 316 7.41 -10.67 -11.57
N ARG A 317 7.20 -11.01 -12.83
CA ARG A 317 5.86 -11.35 -13.34
C ARG A 317 5.22 -12.55 -12.67
N ASP A 318 6.03 -13.51 -12.20
CA ASP A 318 5.56 -14.73 -11.53
C ASP A 318 6.61 -15.24 -10.56
N SER A 319 6.16 -15.86 -9.49
CA SER A 319 6.98 -16.62 -8.55
C SER A 319 6.16 -17.81 -8.06
N ARG A 320 6.79 -18.96 -7.88
CA ARG A 320 6.13 -20.21 -7.46
C ARG A 320 6.59 -20.72 -6.11
N HIS A 321 7.24 -19.86 -5.35
CA HIS A 321 7.74 -20.19 -4.03
C HIS A 321 7.64 -19.01 -3.07
N VAL A 322 7.69 -19.29 -1.80
CA VAL A 322 7.93 -18.36 -0.72
C VAL A 322 9.29 -18.64 -0.10
N ALA A 323 9.95 -17.61 0.39
CA ALA A 323 11.14 -17.74 1.21
C ALA A 323 10.71 -17.80 2.68
N VAL A 324 11.22 -18.77 3.42
CA VAL A 324 10.87 -18.99 4.82
C VAL A 324 12.11 -18.92 5.69
N PHE A 325 12.01 -18.18 6.79
CA PHE A 325 13.04 -18.09 7.80
C PHE A 325 12.57 -18.77 9.09
N HIS A 326 13.42 -19.61 9.67
CA HIS A 326 13.20 -20.24 10.96
C HIS A 326 14.52 -20.51 11.68
N ARG A 327 14.67 -20.00 12.89
CA ARG A 327 15.85 -20.22 13.76
C ARG A 327 17.18 -20.06 13.03
N GLY A 328 17.36 -18.94 12.34
CA GLY A 328 18.60 -18.62 11.63
C GLY A 328 18.82 -19.33 10.29
N ARG A 329 17.81 -20.02 9.79
CA ARG A 329 17.89 -20.81 8.55
C ARG A 329 16.91 -20.33 7.52
N PHE A 330 17.30 -20.40 6.26
CA PHE A 330 16.47 -19.98 5.13
C PHE A 330 16.06 -21.19 4.30
N PHE A 331 14.80 -21.21 3.88
CA PHE A 331 14.22 -22.26 3.07
C PHE A 331 13.44 -21.69 1.89
N ARG A 332 13.47 -22.40 0.78
CA ARG A 332 12.59 -22.18 -0.35
C ARG A 332 11.45 -23.20 -0.29
N VAL A 333 10.22 -22.75 -0.20
CA VAL A 333 9.01 -23.58 -0.18
C VAL A 333 8.23 -23.38 -1.45
N GLY A 334 8.08 -24.44 -2.26
CA GLY A 334 7.23 -24.42 -3.44
C GLY A 334 5.75 -24.22 -3.07
N THR A 335 5.04 -23.38 -3.80
CA THR A 335 3.63 -23.07 -3.54
C THR A 335 2.66 -23.73 -4.51
N HIS A 336 3.18 -24.42 -5.52
CA HIS A 336 2.38 -25.05 -6.57
C HIS A 336 2.85 -26.48 -6.82
N SER A 337 1.89 -27.38 -7.08
CA SER A 337 2.09 -28.71 -7.62
C SER A 337 1.67 -28.78 -9.09
N GLN A 338 1.66 -29.97 -9.66
CA GLN A 338 1.11 -30.21 -11.01
C GLN A 338 -0.39 -29.86 -11.10
N SER A 339 -1.14 -30.05 -10.01
CA SER A 339 -2.57 -29.77 -9.93
C SER A 339 -2.91 -28.29 -9.74
N GLY A 340 -1.93 -27.42 -9.41
CA GLY A 340 -2.14 -25.99 -9.17
C GLY A 340 -1.55 -25.51 -7.85
N LEU A 341 -2.21 -24.55 -7.20
CA LEU A 341 -1.83 -24.04 -5.89
C LEU A 341 -1.96 -25.16 -4.84
N LEU A 342 -0.96 -25.28 -3.97
CA LEU A 342 -0.99 -26.25 -2.86
C LEU A 342 -2.17 -25.97 -1.91
N SER A 343 -2.79 -27.03 -1.40
CA SER A 343 -3.86 -26.90 -0.40
C SER A 343 -3.30 -26.35 0.92
N PRO A 344 -4.16 -25.81 1.81
CA PRO A 344 -3.74 -25.38 3.16
C PRO A 344 -3.02 -26.49 3.93
N ARG A 345 -3.55 -27.72 3.89
CA ARG A 345 -2.95 -28.87 4.57
C ARG A 345 -1.57 -29.23 4.00
N ALA A 346 -1.41 -29.12 2.70
CA ALA A 346 -0.12 -29.37 2.03
C ALA A 346 0.93 -28.30 2.40
N LEU A 347 0.53 -27.04 2.51
CA LEU A 347 1.43 -25.97 2.99
C LEU A 347 1.79 -26.14 4.46
N GLU A 348 0.83 -26.47 5.32
CA GLU A 348 1.07 -26.78 6.73
C GLU A 348 2.12 -27.89 6.86
N GLN A 349 2.00 -28.98 6.07
CA GLN A 349 2.97 -30.07 6.06
C GLN A 349 4.38 -29.58 5.66
N GLN A 350 4.50 -28.62 4.72
CA GLN A 350 5.79 -28.04 4.36
C GLN A 350 6.40 -27.24 5.52
N PHE A 351 5.58 -26.44 6.21
CA PHE A 351 6.05 -25.66 7.36
C PHE A 351 6.41 -26.54 8.54
N GLN A 352 5.63 -27.60 8.79
CA GLN A 352 5.95 -28.56 9.84
C GLN A 352 7.33 -29.23 9.61
N ARG A 353 7.64 -29.59 8.36
CA ARG A 353 8.95 -30.14 8.01
C ARG A 353 10.11 -29.17 8.28
N ILE A 354 9.87 -27.85 8.18
CA ILE A 354 10.86 -26.82 8.53
C ILE A 354 11.02 -26.71 10.05
N LEU A 355 9.91 -26.76 10.78
CA LEU A 355 9.93 -26.73 12.25
C LEU A 355 10.66 -27.95 12.83
N ASP A 356 10.44 -29.11 12.23
CA ASP A 356 11.01 -30.40 12.64
C ASP A 356 12.47 -30.61 12.16
N ASP A 357 12.99 -29.74 11.28
CA ASP A 357 14.36 -29.86 10.75
C ASP A 357 15.38 -29.62 11.88
N PRO A 358 16.21 -30.62 12.25
CA PRO A 358 17.18 -30.48 13.32
C PRO A 358 18.50 -29.84 12.89
N SER A 359 18.68 -29.55 11.60
CA SER A 359 19.95 -29.03 11.08
C SER A 359 20.29 -27.67 11.74
N PRO A 360 21.53 -27.44 12.16
CA PRO A 360 21.95 -26.15 12.70
C PRO A 360 22.03 -25.09 11.62
N ALA A 361 21.91 -23.80 12.00
CA ALA A 361 22.27 -22.69 11.14
C ALA A 361 23.80 -22.71 10.89
N CYS A 362 24.22 -22.32 9.68
CA CYS A 362 25.63 -22.13 9.40
C CYS A 362 26.16 -20.90 10.16
N PRO A 363 27.47 -20.82 10.46
CA PRO A 363 28.04 -19.64 11.08
C PRO A 363 27.68 -18.36 10.30
N HIS A 364 27.24 -17.34 11.02
CA HIS A 364 26.79 -16.05 10.48
C HIS A 364 25.51 -16.05 9.62
N GLU A 365 25.02 -17.21 9.16
CA GLU A 365 23.74 -17.30 8.45
C GLU A 365 22.57 -16.85 9.33
N GLU A 366 22.61 -17.20 10.60
CA GLU A 366 21.59 -16.85 11.60
C GLU A 366 21.25 -15.35 11.61
N HIS A 367 22.24 -14.50 11.34
CA HIS A 367 22.10 -13.05 11.41
C HIS A 367 22.13 -12.37 10.04
N LEU A 368 22.15 -13.13 8.95
CA LEU A 368 22.31 -12.62 7.59
C LEU A 368 21.26 -11.56 7.22
N ALA A 369 20.00 -11.77 7.62
CA ALA A 369 18.92 -10.84 7.31
C ALA A 369 19.09 -9.46 7.96
N ALA A 370 19.94 -9.31 8.99
CA ALA A 370 20.29 -8.00 9.56
C ALA A 370 20.90 -7.04 8.52
N LEU A 371 21.51 -7.57 7.46
CA LEU A 371 22.02 -6.76 6.36
C LEU A 371 20.91 -5.93 5.69
N THR A 372 19.68 -6.41 5.64
CA THR A 372 18.53 -5.65 5.08
C THR A 372 18.08 -4.53 6.00
N ALA A 373 18.45 -4.56 7.28
CA ALA A 373 18.26 -3.50 8.26
C ALA A 373 19.44 -2.53 8.36
N ALA A 374 20.55 -2.78 7.63
CA ALA A 374 21.71 -1.91 7.60
C ALA A 374 21.48 -0.63 6.78
N PRO A 375 22.36 0.39 6.88
CA PRO A 375 22.40 1.49 5.95
C PRO A 375 22.50 0.98 4.49
N ARG A 376 21.80 1.64 3.60
CA ARG A 376 21.56 1.11 2.24
C ARG A 376 22.83 0.99 1.38
N ASP A 377 23.77 1.88 1.53
CA ASP A 377 25.07 1.85 0.86
C ASP A 377 25.93 0.66 1.31
N MET A 378 25.97 0.40 2.62
CA MET A 378 26.63 -0.76 3.19
C MET A 378 26.00 -2.06 2.66
N TRP A 379 24.68 -2.18 2.72
CA TRP A 379 23.98 -3.35 2.21
C TRP A 379 24.21 -3.54 0.70
N ALA A 380 24.20 -2.47 -0.09
CA ALA A 380 24.48 -2.55 -1.53
C ALA A 380 25.87 -3.14 -1.85
N GLN A 381 26.87 -2.76 -1.07
CA GLN A 381 28.25 -3.28 -1.23
C GLN A 381 28.33 -4.76 -0.88
N VAL A 382 27.75 -5.17 0.24
CA VAL A 382 27.73 -6.57 0.69
C VAL A 382 26.93 -7.44 -0.28
N ARG A 383 25.77 -6.97 -0.73
CA ARG A 383 24.92 -7.68 -1.69
C ARG A 383 25.65 -7.97 -3.01
N LYS A 384 26.49 -7.06 -3.49
CA LYS A 384 27.30 -7.29 -4.69
C LYS A 384 28.23 -8.50 -4.53
N SER A 385 28.81 -8.67 -3.35
CA SER A 385 29.65 -9.82 -3.04
C SER A 385 28.83 -11.10 -2.89
N LEU A 386 27.69 -11.04 -2.20
CA LEU A 386 26.75 -12.18 -2.06
C LEU A 386 26.24 -12.65 -3.42
N LYS A 387 25.92 -11.73 -4.32
CA LYS A 387 25.47 -12.10 -5.67
C LYS A 387 26.50 -12.93 -6.46
N THR A 388 27.77 -12.81 -6.14
CA THR A 388 28.82 -13.59 -6.79
C THR A 388 29.04 -14.96 -6.15
N GLN A 389 28.77 -15.11 -4.86
CA GLN A 389 29.15 -16.29 -4.06
C GLN A 389 27.97 -17.14 -3.61
N ALA A 390 26.82 -16.53 -3.34
CA ALA A 390 25.60 -17.19 -2.91
C ALA A 390 24.40 -16.75 -3.78
N GLU A 391 24.59 -16.66 -5.09
CA GLU A 391 23.61 -16.14 -6.05
C GLU A 391 22.28 -16.89 -5.97
N GLU A 392 22.33 -18.23 -5.96
CA GLU A 392 21.12 -19.06 -5.94
C GLU A 392 20.28 -18.82 -4.69
N ALA A 393 20.90 -18.73 -3.51
CA ALA A 393 20.20 -18.47 -2.27
C ALA A 393 19.61 -17.06 -2.22
N LEU A 394 20.39 -16.07 -2.66
CA LEU A 394 19.92 -14.68 -2.72
C LEU A 394 18.76 -14.53 -3.72
N GLU A 395 18.86 -15.11 -4.91
CA GLU A 395 17.79 -15.10 -5.92
C GLU A 395 16.53 -15.83 -5.43
N ALA A 396 16.68 -16.92 -4.65
CA ALA A 396 15.57 -17.61 -4.07
C ALA A 396 14.78 -16.74 -3.06
N VAL A 397 15.47 -15.90 -2.27
CA VAL A 397 14.82 -14.96 -1.36
C VAL A 397 14.22 -13.77 -2.12
N GLU A 398 15.00 -13.11 -2.97
CA GLU A 398 14.56 -11.94 -3.73
C GLU A 398 13.42 -12.27 -4.70
N GLY A 399 13.50 -13.44 -5.36
CA GLY A 399 12.51 -13.93 -6.30
C GLY A 399 11.26 -14.57 -5.69
N ALA A 400 11.20 -14.71 -4.36
CA ALA A 400 10.03 -15.26 -3.68
C ALA A 400 8.78 -14.38 -3.85
N ALA A 401 7.60 -14.99 -3.78
CA ALA A 401 6.34 -14.26 -3.82
C ALA A 401 6.23 -13.26 -2.66
N PHE A 402 6.60 -13.68 -1.47
CA PHE A 402 6.78 -12.90 -0.25
C PHE A 402 7.67 -13.67 0.73
N PHE A 403 8.03 -13.04 1.83
CA PHE A 403 8.84 -13.64 2.89
C PHE A 403 7.95 -14.13 4.04
N VAL A 404 8.31 -15.25 4.68
CA VAL A 404 7.61 -15.81 5.84
C VAL A 404 8.62 -15.98 6.95
N SER A 405 8.37 -15.42 8.15
CA SER A 405 9.11 -15.70 9.36
C SER A 405 8.29 -16.61 10.26
N LEU A 406 8.84 -17.77 10.60
CA LEU A 406 8.29 -18.66 11.61
C LEU A 406 9.04 -18.42 12.92
N ASP A 407 8.47 -17.54 13.75
CA ASP A 407 9.09 -17.15 15.02
C ASP A 407 8.90 -18.25 16.07
N SER A 408 9.97 -18.59 16.77
CA SER A 408 9.95 -19.60 17.83
C SER A 408 9.41 -19.08 19.15
N GLU A 409 9.29 -17.79 19.32
CA GLU A 409 8.78 -17.15 20.51
C GLU A 409 7.32 -16.73 20.35
N PRO A 410 6.53 -16.73 21.44
CA PRO A 410 5.16 -16.23 21.41
C PRO A 410 5.15 -14.69 21.30
N ALA A 411 4.14 -14.16 20.61
CA ALA A 411 3.93 -12.72 20.57
C ALA A 411 3.17 -12.25 21.81
N GLY A 412 3.65 -11.18 22.43
CA GLY A 412 2.91 -10.49 23.47
C GLY A 412 2.96 -11.11 24.87
N ASP A 413 3.74 -12.18 25.08
CA ASP A 413 3.97 -12.70 26.42
C ASP A 413 5.23 -12.02 26.99
N ALA A 414 5.05 -11.18 28.01
CA ALA A 414 6.18 -10.74 28.82
C ALA A 414 6.79 -11.98 29.49
N ALA A 415 8.11 -12.12 29.40
CA ALA A 415 8.81 -13.27 29.97
C ALA A 415 8.54 -13.34 31.49
N GLY A 416 7.64 -14.23 31.90
CA GLY A 416 7.36 -14.47 33.31
C GLY A 416 5.90 -14.53 33.76
N ASP A 417 4.94 -14.19 32.91
CA ASP A 417 3.54 -14.20 33.34
C ASP A 417 2.86 -15.53 33.01
N THR A 418 2.30 -16.16 34.05
CA THR A 418 1.34 -17.28 33.92
C THR A 418 0.12 -16.80 33.15
N PRO A 419 -0.45 -17.62 32.23
CA PRO A 419 -1.60 -17.22 31.43
C PRO A 419 -2.82 -17.00 32.32
N GLU A 420 -3.12 -15.74 32.65
CA GLU A 420 -4.43 -15.34 33.15
C GLU A 420 -5.40 -15.27 31.96
N PRO A 421 -6.63 -15.79 32.07
CA PRO A 421 -7.58 -15.88 30.95
C PRO A 421 -8.30 -14.55 30.63
N SER A 422 -7.82 -13.41 31.09
CA SER A 422 -8.49 -12.12 30.92
C SER A 422 -7.65 -11.14 30.09
N GLY A 423 -7.94 -11.07 28.81
CA GLY A 423 -7.64 -9.92 27.94
C GLY A 423 -6.14 -9.58 27.75
N ASP A 424 -5.70 -9.39 26.49
CA ASP A 424 -4.35 -8.91 26.20
C ASP A 424 -4.03 -7.66 27.03
N SER A 425 -3.09 -7.77 27.97
CA SER A 425 -2.64 -6.60 28.75
C SER A 425 -2.00 -5.57 27.79
N ALA A 426 -2.01 -4.29 28.13
CA ALA A 426 -1.39 -3.26 27.30
C ALA A 426 0.10 -3.58 27.02
N ALA A 427 0.83 -4.10 28.00
CA ALA A 427 2.23 -4.54 27.82
C ALA A 427 2.36 -5.67 26.78
N SER A 428 1.40 -6.59 26.69
CA SER A 428 1.35 -7.64 25.69
C SER A 428 1.15 -7.09 24.27
N LEU A 429 0.28 -6.07 24.10
CA LEU A 429 0.08 -5.40 22.82
C LEU A 429 1.29 -4.59 22.38
N ASP A 430 1.96 -3.92 23.31
CA ASP A 430 3.16 -3.13 23.05
C ASP A 430 4.32 -4.03 22.57
N ALA A 431 4.56 -5.15 23.28
CA ALA A 431 5.57 -6.13 22.89
C ALA A 431 5.25 -6.75 21.52
N TYR A 432 3.98 -7.02 21.25
CA TYR A 432 3.56 -7.56 19.97
C TYR A 432 3.78 -6.57 18.82
N ALA A 433 3.40 -5.30 18.99
CA ALA A 433 3.63 -4.25 18.01
C ALA A 433 5.12 -4.07 17.71
N HIS A 434 5.95 -4.03 18.74
CA HIS A 434 7.40 -3.94 18.65
C HIS A 434 7.98 -5.14 17.87
N ALA A 435 7.54 -6.36 18.18
CA ALA A 435 7.97 -7.57 17.50
C ALA A 435 7.60 -7.58 16.00
N LEU A 436 6.47 -7.00 15.62
CA LEU A 436 6.08 -6.87 14.21
C LEU A 436 6.88 -5.79 13.47
N LEU A 437 7.14 -4.65 14.09
CA LEU A 437 7.85 -3.54 13.48
C LEU A 437 9.33 -3.85 13.27
N ALA A 438 10.00 -4.31 14.32
CA ALA A 438 11.45 -4.45 14.36
C ALA A 438 11.93 -5.91 14.47
N GLY A 439 11.14 -6.80 15.10
CA GLY A 439 11.57 -8.14 15.43
C GLY A 439 12.85 -8.13 16.25
N ARG A 440 13.76 -9.06 15.96
CA ARG A 440 15.12 -9.11 16.52
C ARG A 440 16.14 -8.42 15.61
N GLY A 441 15.69 -7.74 14.55
CA GLY A 441 16.53 -7.07 13.58
C GLY A 441 17.23 -7.98 12.57
N HIS A 442 17.09 -9.30 12.69
CA HIS A 442 17.73 -10.29 11.82
C HIS A 442 16.81 -11.45 11.40
N ASP A 443 15.55 -11.38 11.71
CA ASP A 443 14.53 -12.41 11.48
C ASP A 443 13.49 -11.99 10.43
N ARG A 444 13.71 -10.87 9.77
CA ARG A 444 12.89 -10.27 8.71
C ARG A 444 13.75 -9.96 7.49
N TRP A 445 13.16 -10.05 6.29
CA TRP A 445 13.81 -9.54 5.08
C TRP A 445 13.14 -8.22 4.69
N PHE A 446 13.66 -7.10 5.27
CA PHE A 446 13.03 -5.78 5.16
C PHE A 446 12.95 -5.22 3.74
N ASP A 447 13.72 -5.75 2.80
CA ASP A 447 13.67 -5.40 1.39
C ASP A 447 12.51 -6.05 0.62
N LYS A 448 11.88 -7.08 1.18
CA LYS A 448 10.74 -7.73 0.53
C LYS A 448 9.50 -6.84 0.61
N SER A 449 8.61 -6.89 -0.40
CA SER A 449 7.37 -6.10 -0.39
C SER A 449 6.60 -6.25 0.93
N PHE A 450 6.56 -7.47 1.46
CA PHE A 450 6.12 -7.71 2.83
C PHE A 450 6.68 -9.03 3.37
N SER A 451 6.76 -9.11 4.69
CA SER A 451 7.05 -10.32 5.45
C SER A 451 5.82 -10.72 6.26
N LEU A 452 5.34 -11.95 6.10
CA LEU A 452 4.34 -12.56 6.98
C LEU A 452 5.07 -13.14 8.17
N ILE A 453 4.67 -12.75 9.38
CA ILE A 453 5.27 -13.19 10.64
C ILE A 453 4.27 -14.06 11.36
N ILE A 454 4.68 -15.29 11.72
CA ILE A 454 3.86 -16.26 12.41
C ILE A 454 4.57 -16.62 13.70
N PHE A 455 3.95 -16.32 14.83
CA PHE A 455 4.48 -16.58 16.16
C PHE A 455 4.08 -17.97 16.69
N SER A 456 4.85 -18.51 17.63
CA SER A 456 4.62 -19.84 18.18
C SER A 456 3.26 -20.01 18.90
N ASN A 457 2.66 -18.92 19.39
CA ASN A 457 1.32 -18.90 19.99
C ASN A 457 0.18 -18.70 18.98
N GLY A 458 0.47 -18.76 17.66
CA GLY A 458 -0.52 -18.63 16.61
C GLY A 458 -0.94 -17.21 16.25
N LYS A 459 -0.43 -16.17 16.93
CA LYS A 459 -0.60 -14.78 16.50
C LYS A 459 0.19 -14.55 15.20
N LEU A 460 -0.27 -13.61 14.36
CA LEU A 460 0.42 -13.28 13.13
C LEU A 460 0.33 -11.79 12.82
N GLY A 461 1.23 -11.34 11.97
CA GLY A 461 1.19 -9.99 11.44
C GLY A 461 2.00 -9.84 10.17
N LEU A 462 1.96 -8.65 9.62
CA LEU A 462 2.74 -8.24 8.45
C LEU A 462 3.75 -7.16 8.85
N SER A 463 4.95 -7.27 8.31
CA SER A 463 5.88 -6.15 8.17
C SER A 463 5.95 -5.80 6.69
N VAL A 464 5.69 -4.55 6.33
CA VAL A 464 5.48 -4.11 4.94
C VAL A 464 6.45 -3.00 4.60
N GLU A 465 7.15 -3.11 3.47
CA GLU A 465 8.02 -2.06 2.93
C GLU A 465 7.16 -1.02 2.19
N HIS A 466 7.35 0.26 2.47
CA HIS A 466 6.42 1.33 2.08
C HIS A 466 6.67 1.92 0.68
N ALA A 467 7.84 1.71 0.06
CA ALA A 467 8.15 2.36 -1.21
C ALA A 467 7.19 1.96 -2.34
N TRP A 468 6.74 0.71 -2.37
CA TRP A 468 5.90 0.18 -3.46
C TRP A 468 4.41 0.53 -3.33
N ALA A 469 3.87 0.74 -2.10
CA ALA A 469 2.45 1.04 -1.88
C ALA A 469 2.16 1.70 -0.53
N ASP A 470 0.96 2.27 -0.45
CA ASP A 470 0.41 2.88 0.75
C ASP A 470 -0.46 1.86 1.52
N CYS A 471 -0.63 2.06 2.83
CA CYS A 471 -1.32 1.16 3.75
C CYS A 471 -2.69 0.61 3.28
N PRO A 472 -3.58 1.36 2.60
CA PRO A 472 -4.84 0.80 2.13
C PRO A 472 -4.72 -0.39 1.17
N ILE A 473 -3.61 -0.50 0.44
CA ILE A 473 -3.38 -1.61 -0.49
C ILE A 473 -3.07 -2.91 0.26
N SER A 474 -2.16 -2.84 1.23
CA SER A 474 -1.87 -3.99 2.11
C SER A 474 -3.06 -4.31 3.03
N GLY A 475 -3.80 -3.30 3.48
CA GLY A 475 -5.04 -3.48 4.24
C GLY A 475 -6.12 -4.25 3.48
N HIS A 476 -6.27 -3.97 2.19
CA HIS A 476 -7.19 -4.71 1.31
C HIS A 476 -6.80 -6.21 1.18
N MET A 477 -5.52 -6.48 0.94
CA MET A 477 -4.99 -7.85 0.92
C MET A 477 -5.17 -8.54 2.28
N TRP A 478 -4.92 -7.82 3.37
CA TRP A 478 -4.98 -8.33 4.73
C TRP A 478 -6.42 -8.69 5.13
N GLU A 479 -7.39 -7.82 4.85
CA GLU A 479 -8.81 -8.09 5.06
C GLU A 479 -9.26 -9.36 4.32
N PHE A 480 -8.86 -9.51 3.05
CA PHE A 480 -9.17 -10.72 2.27
C PHE A 480 -8.56 -11.97 2.91
N THR A 481 -7.32 -11.87 3.38
CA THR A 481 -6.62 -13.00 4.00
C THR A 481 -7.33 -13.47 5.26
N LEU A 482 -7.66 -12.56 6.17
CA LEU A 482 -8.35 -12.87 7.41
C LEU A 482 -9.77 -13.40 7.16
N ALA A 483 -10.52 -12.79 6.24
CA ALA A 483 -11.85 -13.24 5.88
C ALA A 483 -11.84 -14.65 5.23
N THR A 484 -10.87 -14.91 4.36
CA THR A 484 -10.71 -16.24 3.72
C THR A 484 -10.38 -17.29 4.76
N GLU A 485 -9.50 -17.01 5.69
CA GLU A 485 -9.18 -17.92 6.79
C GLU A 485 -10.40 -18.21 7.65
N CYS A 486 -11.09 -17.16 8.08
CA CYS A 486 -12.25 -17.27 8.98
C CYS A 486 -13.43 -18.02 8.36
N PHE A 487 -13.80 -17.67 7.11
CA PHE A 487 -15.08 -18.14 6.53
C PHE A 487 -14.95 -19.26 5.51
N GLN A 488 -13.78 -19.48 4.92
CA GLN A 488 -13.63 -20.42 3.81
C GLN A 488 -12.76 -21.63 4.15
N LEU A 489 -11.65 -21.41 4.88
CA LEU A 489 -10.66 -22.46 5.12
C LEU A 489 -10.96 -23.25 6.41
N GLY A 490 -10.81 -22.64 7.55
CA GLY A 490 -11.06 -23.26 8.85
C GLY A 490 -10.11 -24.43 9.18
N TYR A 491 -10.38 -25.08 10.30
CA TYR A 491 -9.57 -26.17 10.86
C TYR A 491 -10.42 -27.41 11.09
N SER A 492 -9.77 -28.56 11.13
CA SER A 492 -10.34 -29.85 11.62
C SER A 492 -10.36 -29.85 13.15
N ALA A 493 -11.05 -30.84 13.73
CA ALA A 493 -11.21 -30.96 15.19
C ALA A 493 -9.89 -31.16 15.95
N ASP A 494 -8.86 -31.67 15.27
CA ASP A 494 -7.50 -31.86 15.78
C ASP A 494 -6.59 -30.63 15.63
N GLY A 495 -7.16 -29.49 15.17
CA GLY A 495 -6.44 -28.23 15.02
C GLY A 495 -5.65 -28.07 13.73
N HIS A 496 -5.65 -29.07 12.86
CA HIS A 496 -4.97 -28.99 11.58
C HIS A 496 -5.79 -28.24 10.49
N CYS A 497 -5.12 -27.71 9.48
CA CYS A 497 -5.80 -27.21 8.28
C CYS A 497 -6.63 -28.29 7.63
N LYS A 498 -7.82 -27.94 7.11
CA LYS A 498 -8.68 -28.89 6.41
C LYS A 498 -8.03 -29.41 5.13
N GLY A 499 -8.23 -30.69 4.81
CA GLY A 499 -7.71 -31.38 3.63
C GLY A 499 -6.94 -32.65 3.98
N HIS A 500 -6.34 -33.23 2.95
CA HIS A 500 -5.52 -34.44 3.13
C HIS A 500 -4.04 -34.07 2.98
N PRO A 501 -3.14 -34.66 3.80
CA PRO A 501 -1.71 -34.51 3.60
C PRO A 501 -1.31 -35.17 2.27
N ASP A 502 -0.35 -34.57 1.58
CA ASP A 502 0.20 -35.09 0.33
C ASP A 502 1.65 -35.55 0.57
N PRO A 503 1.89 -36.86 0.71
CA PRO A 503 3.23 -37.41 0.95
C PRO A 503 4.18 -37.24 -0.26
N SER A 504 3.63 -37.01 -1.45
CA SER A 504 4.43 -36.87 -2.69
C SER A 504 5.07 -35.50 -2.84
N LEU A 505 4.76 -34.55 -1.96
CA LEU A 505 5.33 -33.20 -2.03
C LEU A 505 6.86 -33.23 -1.79
N PRO A 506 7.62 -32.49 -2.61
CA PRO A 506 9.05 -32.34 -2.39
C PRO A 506 9.32 -31.69 -1.01
N GLN A 507 10.47 -32.00 -0.44
CA GLN A 507 10.91 -31.38 0.82
C GLN A 507 11.13 -29.86 0.59
N PRO A 508 10.96 -29.02 1.63
CA PRO A 508 11.45 -27.66 1.62
C PRO A 508 12.95 -27.64 1.27
N GLN A 509 13.33 -26.79 0.34
CA GLN A 509 14.73 -26.70 -0.05
C GLN A 509 15.47 -25.77 0.93
N ARG A 510 16.43 -26.32 1.66
CA ARG A 510 17.37 -25.54 2.48
C ARG A 510 18.21 -24.63 1.58
N LEU A 511 18.30 -23.36 1.85
CA LEU A 511 19.19 -22.43 1.17
C LEU A 511 20.55 -22.42 1.86
N HIS A 512 21.60 -22.60 1.09
CA HIS A 512 22.97 -22.60 1.58
C HIS A 512 23.65 -21.28 1.21
N TRP A 513 24.27 -20.65 2.21
CA TRP A 513 24.94 -19.39 2.06
C TRP A 513 26.44 -19.60 2.17
N ASP A 514 27.15 -19.43 1.07
CA ASP A 514 28.61 -19.37 1.08
C ASP A 514 29.02 -17.93 1.45
N LEU A 515 29.42 -17.77 2.72
CA LEU A 515 29.67 -16.46 3.33
C LEU A 515 31.18 -16.30 3.55
N PRO A 516 31.89 -15.51 2.73
CA PRO A 516 33.30 -15.23 2.96
C PRO A 516 33.53 -14.39 4.21
N ASP A 517 34.71 -14.52 4.81
CA ASP A 517 35.10 -13.83 6.06
C ASP A 517 34.85 -12.31 6.05
N LYS A 518 35.02 -11.69 4.88
CA LYS A 518 34.76 -10.26 4.68
C LYS A 518 33.30 -9.85 5.02
N ILE A 519 32.35 -10.74 4.77
CA ILE A 519 30.92 -10.49 5.01
C ILE A 519 30.57 -10.70 6.48
N HIS A 520 31.27 -11.56 7.19
CA HIS A 520 31.02 -11.83 8.62
C HIS A 520 31.09 -10.57 9.49
N LEU A 521 32.09 -9.72 9.26
CA LEU A 521 32.20 -8.44 9.95
C LEU A 521 31.01 -7.52 9.62
N SER A 522 30.62 -7.47 8.35
CA SER A 522 29.48 -6.66 7.91
C SER A 522 28.16 -7.15 8.51
N ILE A 523 27.93 -8.46 8.61
CA ILE A 523 26.75 -9.03 9.29
C ILE A 523 26.75 -8.64 10.76
N SER A 524 27.89 -8.76 11.46
CA SER A 524 28.02 -8.41 12.86
C SER A 524 27.79 -6.92 13.14
N LEU A 525 28.22 -6.04 12.24
CA LEU A 525 27.97 -4.59 12.30
C LEU A 525 26.48 -4.28 12.05
N ALA A 526 25.90 -4.91 11.01
CA ALA A 526 24.49 -4.77 10.69
C ALA A 526 23.59 -5.24 11.82
N LEU A 527 23.91 -6.37 12.44
CA LEU A 527 23.15 -6.91 13.60
C LEU A 527 23.16 -5.93 14.78
N ARG A 528 24.33 -5.43 15.17
CA ARG A 528 24.43 -4.44 16.26
C ARG A 528 23.64 -3.16 15.94
N GLY A 529 23.73 -2.69 14.70
CA GLY A 529 22.95 -1.51 14.28
C GLY A 529 21.44 -1.76 14.30
N ALA A 530 21.00 -2.92 13.83
CA ALA A 530 19.59 -3.32 13.84
C ALA A 530 19.05 -3.48 15.26
N GLN A 531 19.81 -4.13 16.15
CA GLN A 531 19.45 -4.27 17.56
C GLN A 531 19.34 -2.92 18.25
N ALA A 532 20.32 -2.04 18.07
CA ALA A 532 20.27 -0.69 18.63
C ALA A 532 19.07 0.12 18.12
N LEU A 533 18.71 -0.01 16.86
CA LEU A 533 17.50 0.62 16.31
C LEU A 533 16.22 0.03 16.92
N ALA A 534 16.15 -1.31 17.05
CA ALA A 534 15.01 -1.99 17.65
C ALA A 534 14.84 -1.59 19.13
N GLU A 535 15.91 -1.65 19.91
CA GLU A 535 15.92 -1.28 21.34
C GLU A 535 15.52 0.17 21.57
N ASN A 536 15.83 1.06 20.64
CA ASN A 536 15.52 2.49 20.74
C ASN A 536 14.06 2.82 20.42
N ILE A 537 13.26 1.89 19.89
CA ILE A 537 11.85 2.14 19.62
C ILE A 537 11.02 1.86 20.86
N ASP A 538 10.19 2.84 21.22
CA ASP A 538 9.11 2.72 22.18
C ASP A 538 7.78 2.61 21.43
N CYS A 539 6.97 1.58 21.76
CA CYS A 539 5.66 1.35 21.18
C CYS A 539 4.61 1.28 22.28
N HIS A 540 3.47 1.92 22.08
CA HIS A 540 2.31 1.80 22.94
C HIS A 540 1.05 1.59 22.10
N VAL A 541 0.34 0.47 22.36
CA VAL A 541 -0.89 0.11 21.66
C VAL A 541 -2.01 -0.04 22.66
N PHE A 542 -3.10 0.68 22.46
CA PHE A 542 -4.24 0.57 23.34
C PHE A 542 -5.58 0.69 22.61
N PRO A 543 -6.57 -0.13 22.99
CA PRO A 543 -7.96 0.09 22.62
C PRO A 543 -8.59 1.18 23.50
N PHE A 544 -9.31 2.09 22.88
CA PHE A 544 -10.16 3.07 23.54
C PHE A 544 -11.62 2.66 23.29
N SER A 545 -12.31 2.17 24.33
CA SER A 545 -13.65 1.56 24.22
C SER A 545 -14.72 2.35 24.96
N HIS A 546 -14.46 3.59 25.40
CA HIS A 546 -15.45 4.44 26.04
C HIS A 546 -16.50 4.95 25.05
N PHE A 547 -16.10 5.18 23.81
CA PHE A 547 -16.94 5.47 22.66
C PHE A 547 -16.14 5.28 21.35
N GLY A 548 -16.85 5.20 20.22
CA GLY A 548 -16.23 5.07 18.91
C GLY A 548 -16.96 5.90 17.85
N LYS A 549 -16.98 5.36 16.65
CA LYS A 549 -17.54 6.00 15.46
C LYS A 549 -19.02 6.32 15.59
N SER A 550 -19.81 5.47 16.27
CA SER A 550 -21.25 5.66 16.48
C SER A 550 -21.54 6.94 17.24
N PHE A 551 -20.83 7.19 18.34
CA PHE A 551 -20.97 8.42 19.13
C PHE A 551 -20.63 9.66 18.31
N ILE A 552 -19.48 9.65 17.60
CA ILE A 552 -19.00 10.80 16.82
C ILE A 552 -19.99 11.14 15.69
N LYS A 553 -20.56 10.11 15.05
CA LYS A 553 -21.59 10.30 14.02
C LYS A 553 -22.87 10.91 14.57
N ARG A 554 -23.32 10.53 15.80
CA ARG A 554 -24.49 11.17 16.45
C ARG A 554 -24.23 12.65 16.75
N CYS A 555 -22.96 13.04 17.00
CA CYS A 555 -22.57 14.43 17.12
C CYS A 555 -22.55 15.21 15.78
N HIS A 556 -22.86 14.53 14.66
CA HIS A 556 -22.83 15.07 13.29
C HIS A 556 -21.44 15.57 12.84
N LEU A 557 -20.39 14.86 13.23
CA LEU A 557 -19.00 15.21 12.93
C LEU A 557 -18.29 14.11 12.11
N SER A 558 -17.24 14.51 11.42
CA SER A 558 -16.28 13.58 10.81
C SER A 558 -15.50 12.86 11.90
N SER A 559 -15.49 11.52 11.88
CA SER A 559 -14.78 10.73 12.88
C SER A 559 -13.28 10.99 12.84
N ASP A 560 -12.71 11.08 11.66
CA ASP A 560 -11.32 11.39 11.46
C ASP A 560 -10.94 12.78 11.97
N SER A 561 -11.67 13.82 11.55
CA SER A 561 -11.41 15.20 12.00
C SER A 561 -11.61 15.39 13.51
N PHE A 562 -12.51 14.62 14.12
CA PHE A 562 -12.69 14.59 15.57
C PHE A 562 -11.40 14.10 16.26
N ILE A 563 -10.88 12.95 15.82
CA ILE A 563 -9.64 12.38 16.38
C ILE A 563 -8.45 13.31 16.14
N GLN A 564 -8.29 13.82 14.93
CA GLN A 564 -7.17 14.71 14.59
C GLN A 564 -7.16 15.99 15.44
N THR A 565 -8.34 16.55 15.73
CA THR A 565 -8.45 17.72 16.63
C THR A 565 -8.15 17.34 18.09
N ALA A 566 -8.60 16.17 18.55
CA ALA A 566 -8.25 15.67 19.88
C ALA A 566 -6.75 15.37 20.03
N LEU A 567 -6.08 14.87 18.97
CA LEU A 567 -4.64 14.67 18.97
C LEU A 567 -3.85 15.98 19.14
N GLN A 568 -4.34 17.10 18.62
CA GLN A 568 -3.72 18.42 18.86
C GLN A 568 -3.79 18.80 20.34
N LEU A 569 -4.91 18.53 21.01
CA LEU A 569 -5.07 18.77 22.46
C LEU A 569 -4.13 17.86 23.26
N ALA A 570 -4.10 16.56 22.93
CA ALA A 570 -3.24 15.59 23.60
C ALA A 570 -1.75 15.95 23.44
N HIS A 571 -1.31 16.29 22.22
CA HIS A 571 0.08 16.69 21.98
C HIS A 571 0.44 17.98 22.71
N PHE A 572 -0.46 18.96 22.76
CA PHE A 572 -0.21 20.21 23.50
C PHE A 572 -0.07 19.94 25.00
N ARG A 573 -0.87 19.05 25.59
CA ARG A 573 -0.74 18.61 26.98
C ARG A 573 0.60 17.93 27.26
N ASP A 574 1.06 17.10 26.30
CA ASP A 574 2.35 16.41 26.41
C ASP A 574 3.55 17.35 26.29
N ARG A 575 3.48 18.34 25.38
CA ARG A 575 4.65 19.13 24.97
C ARG A 575 4.61 20.61 25.39
N GLY A 576 3.47 21.11 25.81
CA GLY A 576 3.25 22.54 26.12
C GLY A 576 3.32 23.48 24.93
N ARG A 577 3.40 22.95 23.70
CA ARG A 577 3.51 23.74 22.48
C ARG A 577 2.88 23.02 21.28
N PHE A 578 2.49 23.79 20.28
CA PHE A 578 2.08 23.28 18.98
C PHE A 578 3.28 22.85 18.13
N CYS A 579 3.06 21.94 17.21
CA CYS A 579 4.08 21.50 16.26
C CYS A 579 3.46 21.28 14.87
N LEU A 580 4.32 21.20 13.85
CA LEU A 580 3.91 20.73 12.54
C LEU A 580 3.42 19.29 12.67
N THR A 581 2.17 19.08 12.26
CA THR A 581 1.50 17.80 12.29
C THR A 581 1.23 17.31 10.88
N TYR A 582 1.71 16.11 10.58
CA TYR A 582 1.47 15.40 9.34
C TYR A 582 0.30 14.44 9.49
N GLU A 583 -0.64 14.48 8.57
CA GLU A 583 -1.61 13.42 8.36
C GLU A 583 -1.61 13.02 6.88
N SER A 584 -1.68 11.72 6.63
CA SER A 584 -1.68 11.18 5.27
C SER A 584 -3.08 11.18 4.67
N ALA A 585 -3.29 11.90 3.57
CA ALA A 585 -4.50 11.87 2.75
C ALA A 585 -4.23 11.18 1.41
N MET A 586 -5.10 10.28 0.97
CA MET A 586 -4.93 9.59 -0.30
C MET A 586 -5.20 10.50 -1.50
N THR A 587 -4.40 10.37 -2.57
CA THR A 587 -4.63 11.00 -3.87
C THR A 587 -5.00 9.99 -4.98
N ARG A 588 -5.44 8.79 -4.61
CA ARG A 588 -5.81 7.71 -5.53
C ARG A 588 -7.07 7.99 -6.37
N LEU A 589 -7.70 9.14 -6.19
CA LEU A 589 -8.69 9.69 -7.14
C LEU A 589 -8.06 10.02 -8.50
N PHE A 590 -6.73 10.16 -8.54
CA PHE A 590 -5.94 10.45 -9.73
C PHE A 590 -5.11 9.24 -10.15
N LEU A 591 -4.75 9.20 -11.43
CA LEU A 591 -3.87 8.19 -11.99
C LEU A 591 -2.53 8.19 -11.26
N GLU A 592 -2.09 7.01 -10.81
CA GLU A 592 -0.86 6.80 -10.02
C GLU A 592 -0.72 7.71 -8.80
N GLY A 593 -1.85 8.21 -8.26
CA GLY A 593 -1.85 9.00 -7.04
C GLY A 593 -1.43 8.15 -5.84
N ARG A 594 -0.59 8.73 -4.96
CA ARG A 594 -0.14 8.18 -3.68
C ARG A 594 -0.82 8.91 -2.53
N THR A 595 -0.11 9.78 -1.87
CA THR A 595 -0.58 10.54 -0.70
C THR A 595 -0.27 12.03 -0.85
N GLU A 596 -1.02 12.82 -0.12
CA GLU A 596 -0.79 14.24 0.13
C GLU A 596 -0.83 14.48 1.64
N THR A 597 -0.25 15.56 2.12
CA THR A 597 -0.23 15.94 3.53
C THR A 597 -1.44 16.83 3.88
N VAL A 598 -2.13 16.46 4.96
CA VAL A 598 -3.02 17.38 5.68
C VAL A 598 -2.24 17.93 6.87
N ARG A 599 -2.10 19.25 6.94
CA ARG A 599 -1.45 19.97 8.04
C ARG A 599 -2.49 20.20 9.14
N SER A 600 -2.64 19.24 10.07
CA SER A 600 -3.75 19.21 11.04
C SER A 600 -3.65 20.26 12.13
N CYS A 601 -2.46 20.83 12.39
CA CYS A 601 -2.25 21.92 13.35
C CYS A 601 -2.68 23.26 12.76
N THR A 602 -3.99 23.51 12.71
CA THR A 602 -4.58 24.73 12.16
C THR A 602 -4.74 25.82 13.22
N ARG A 603 -4.96 27.06 12.80
CA ARG A 603 -5.27 28.19 13.71
C ARG A 603 -6.51 27.90 14.55
N GLU A 604 -7.53 27.32 13.93
CA GLU A 604 -8.79 26.93 14.58
C GLU A 604 -8.57 25.84 15.64
N ALA A 605 -7.78 24.81 15.33
CA ALA A 605 -7.39 23.78 16.28
C ALA A 605 -6.59 24.38 17.47
N CYS A 606 -5.62 25.25 17.20
CA CYS A 606 -4.87 25.94 18.26
C CYS A 606 -5.76 26.82 19.14
N SER A 607 -6.76 27.50 18.56
CA SER A 607 -7.71 28.33 19.32
C SER A 607 -8.60 27.47 20.22
N PHE A 608 -9.04 26.30 19.73
CA PHE A 608 -9.77 25.33 20.52
C PHE A 608 -8.91 24.79 21.68
N VAL A 609 -7.68 24.34 21.41
CA VAL A 609 -6.78 23.77 22.41
C VAL A 609 -6.49 24.78 23.53
N ARG A 610 -6.17 26.03 23.17
CA ARG A 610 -5.95 27.10 24.17
C ARG A 610 -7.21 27.32 25.03
N ALA A 611 -8.39 27.29 24.43
CA ALA A 611 -9.64 27.47 25.16
C ALA A 611 -9.90 26.35 26.16
N MET A 612 -9.54 25.11 25.82
CA MET A 612 -9.64 23.95 26.72
C MET A 612 -8.67 24.02 27.87
N GLU A 613 -7.42 24.42 27.61
CA GLU A 613 -6.35 24.40 28.63
C GLU A 613 -6.39 25.59 29.58
N HIS A 614 -6.75 26.78 29.10
CA HIS A 614 -6.79 27.97 29.95
C HIS A 614 -8.09 28.17 30.72
N GLN A 615 -9.13 27.34 30.44
CA GLN A 615 -10.44 27.38 31.10
C GLN A 615 -11.09 28.77 31.12
N GLU A 616 -10.68 29.65 30.19
CA GLU A 616 -11.23 31.02 30.08
C GLU A 616 -12.60 31.07 29.42
N LYS A 617 -13.03 29.97 28.82
CA LYS A 617 -14.28 29.87 28.06
C LYS A 617 -15.19 28.82 28.63
N THR A 618 -16.49 29.07 28.44
CA THR A 618 -17.55 28.11 28.81
C THR A 618 -17.55 26.90 27.86
N ASP A 619 -18.08 25.75 28.30
CA ASP A 619 -18.24 24.55 27.49
C ASP A 619 -18.91 24.81 26.13
N PRO A 620 -20.00 25.61 26.02
CA PRO A 620 -20.59 25.95 24.73
C PRO A 620 -19.66 26.72 23.80
N GLN A 621 -18.78 27.57 24.34
CA GLN A 621 -17.77 28.30 23.53
C GLN A 621 -16.65 27.38 23.07
N CYS A 622 -16.18 26.47 23.93
CA CYS A 622 -15.22 25.42 23.57
C CYS A 622 -15.79 24.50 22.49
N LEU A 623 -17.05 24.08 22.62
CA LEU A 623 -17.73 23.27 21.61
C LEU A 623 -17.82 23.99 20.24
N ALA A 624 -18.13 25.29 20.24
CA ALA A 624 -18.16 26.07 19.00
C ALA A 624 -16.79 26.13 18.33
N LEU A 625 -15.71 26.34 19.07
CA LEU A 625 -14.33 26.33 18.56
C LEU A 625 -13.93 24.94 18.07
N PHE A 626 -14.31 23.87 18.79
CA PHE A 626 -14.09 22.49 18.35
C PHE A 626 -14.73 22.21 17.00
N ARG A 627 -16.00 22.61 16.80
CA ARG A 627 -16.69 22.44 15.51
C ARG A 627 -15.98 23.19 14.38
N LEU A 628 -15.51 24.42 14.62
CA LEU A 628 -14.74 25.20 13.64
C LEU A 628 -13.42 24.47 13.28
N ALA A 629 -12.72 23.90 14.25
CA ALA A 629 -11.49 23.16 14.03
C ALA A 629 -11.75 21.88 13.21
N VAL A 630 -12.80 21.12 13.53
CA VAL A 630 -13.21 19.91 12.80
C VAL A 630 -13.60 20.26 11.34
N ASP A 631 -14.38 21.32 11.13
CA ASP A 631 -14.79 21.76 9.80
C ASP A 631 -13.60 22.21 8.95
N LYS A 632 -12.65 22.95 9.56
CA LYS A 632 -11.41 23.35 8.90
C LYS A 632 -10.57 22.14 8.48
N HIS A 633 -10.38 21.19 9.39
CA HIS A 633 -9.65 19.97 9.12
C HIS A 633 -10.28 19.16 7.98
N GLN A 634 -11.60 18.97 8.01
CA GLN A 634 -12.33 18.26 6.94
C GLN A 634 -12.20 18.98 5.58
N ALA A 635 -12.20 20.31 5.57
CA ALA A 635 -11.98 21.09 4.34
C ALA A 635 -10.56 20.85 3.79
N LEU A 636 -9.54 20.82 4.65
CA LEU A 636 -8.15 20.54 4.26
C LEU A 636 -7.99 19.11 3.72
N LEU A 637 -8.61 18.12 4.37
CA LEU A 637 -8.60 16.73 3.92
C LEU A 637 -9.21 16.60 2.51
N LYS A 638 -10.38 17.21 2.29
CA LYS A 638 -11.03 17.23 0.97
C LYS A 638 -10.19 17.94 -0.08
N ALA A 639 -9.52 19.04 0.27
CA ALA A 639 -8.61 19.75 -0.62
C ALA A 639 -7.39 18.89 -0.99
N ALA A 640 -6.78 18.21 -0.03
CA ALA A 640 -5.66 17.29 -0.26
C ALA A 640 -6.07 16.15 -1.21
N MET A 641 -7.18 15.47 -0.94
CA MET A 641 -7.71 14.40 -1.79
C MET A 641 -8.07 14.85 -3.20
N SER A 642 -8.47 16.11 -3.38
CA SER A 642 -8.83 16.69 -4.69
C SER A 642 -7.67 17.33 -5.45
N GLY A 643 -6.42 17.10 -5.00
CA GLY A 643 -5.21 17.59 -5.67
C GLY A 643 -4.95 19.09 -5.45
N GLN A 644 -5.51 19.67 -4.38
CA GLN A 644 -5.28 21.05 -3.97
C GLN A 644 -4.45 21.15 -2.68
N GLY A 645 -3.68 20.12 -2.39
CA GLY A 645 -2.76 20.07 -1.26
C GLY A 645 -1.55 20.97 -1.46
N VAL A 646 -0.72 21.05 -0.44
CA VAL A 646 0.39 22.01 -0.36
C VAL A 646 1.73 21.31 -0.51
N ASP A 647 1.94 20.21 0.22
CA ASP A 647 3.27 19.66 0.45
C ASP A 647 3.86 18.96 -0.77
N ARG A 648 3.04 18.20 -1.53
CA ARG A 648 3.53 17.53 -2.75
C ARG A 648 3.85 18.55 -3.85
N HIS A 649 3.14 19.67 -3.88
CA HIS A 649 3.45 20.75 -4.83
C HIS A 649 4.74 21.48 -4.46
N LEU A 650 4.93 21.84 -3.18
CA LEU A 650 6.19 22.45 -2.70
C LEU A 650 7.38 21.52 -2.92
N PHE A 651 7.20 20.21 -2.63
CA PHE A 651 8.21 19.20 -2.93
C PHE A 651 8.55 19.13 -4.42
N ALA A 652 7.55 19.14 -5.30
CA ALA A 652 7.79 19.10 -6.74
C ALA A 652 8.51 20.37 -7.23
N LEU A 653 8.14 21.54 -6.71
CA LEU A 653 8.84 22.81 -6.99
C LEU A 653 10.31 22.76 -6.52
N TYR A 654 10.55 22.17 -5.33
CA TYR A 654 11.91 21.97 -4.82
C TYR A 654 12.73 21.05 -5.75
N ILE A 655 12.18 19.93 -6.19
CA ILE A 655 12.89 19.05 -7.13
C ILE A 655 13.22 19.75 -8.44
N VAL A 656 12.30 20.56 -8.98
CA VAL A 656 12.58 21.36 -10.18
C VAL A 656 13.67 22.38 -9.91
N SER A 657 13.67 23.08 -8.76
CA SER A 657 14.71 24.05 -8.41
C SER A 657 16.09 23.41 -8.35
N GLN A 658 16.21 22.23 -7.72
CA GLN A 658 17.46 21.46 -7.67
C GLN A 658 17.90 21.01 -9.07
N PHE A 659 16.96 20.54 -9.90
CA PHE A 659 17.25 20.12 -11.27
C PHE A 659 17.76 21.28 -12.13
N LEU A 660 17.17 22.47 -11.98
CA LEU A 660 17.60 23.69 -12.67
C LEU A 660 18.79 24.39 -11.98
N ARG A 661 19.30 23.85 -10.87
CA ARG A 661 20.37 24.44 -10.03
C ARG A 661 20.05 25.87 -9.56
N LEU A 662 18.79 26.11 -9.26
CA LEU A 662 18.32 27.38 -8.69
C LEU A 662 18.32 27.28 -7.16
N GLN A 663 19.05 28.15 -6.50
CA GLN A 663 18.99 28.27 -5.05
C GLN A 663 17.68 28.97 -4.64
N SER A 664 16.92 28.35 -3.75
CA SER A 664 15.66 28.88 -3.25
C SER A 664 15.60 28.79 -1.72
N PRO A 665 16.04 29.84 -1.00
CA PRO A 665 16.01 29.82 0.46
C PRO A 665 14.62 29.53 1.05
N PHE A 666 13.55 29.93 0.36
CA PHE A 666 12.20 29.59 0.77
C PHE A 666 11.93 28.07 0.69
N LEU A 667 12.25 27.43 -0.43
CA LEU A 667 12.02 25.98 -0.60
C LEU A 667 12.97 25.16 0.28
N ASP A 668 14.20 25.61 0.49
CA ASP A 668 15.16 24.97 1.39
C ASP A 668 14.64 25.01 2.84
N GLN A 669 14.07 26.15 3.29
CA GLN A 669 13.44 26.28 4.59
C GLN A 669 12.24 25.36 4.77
N VAL A 670 11.35 25.30 3.78
CA VAL A 670 10.19 24.39 3.78
C VAL A 670 10.62 22.94 3.93
N HIS A 671 11.71 22.54 3.26
CA HIS A 671 12.22 21.17 3.33
C HIS A 671 12.99 20.85 4.62
N SER A 672 13.47 21.86 5.35
CA SER A 672 14.14 21.69 6.64
C SER A 672 13.16 21.53 7.81
N GLU A 673 11.87 21.73 7.60
CA GLU A 673 10.84 21.60 8.63
C GLU A 673 10.74 20.18 9.19
N GLN A 674 10.66 20.08 10.54
CA GLN A 674 10.55 18.82 11.24
C GLN A 674 9.09 18.49 11.57
N TRP A 675 8.67 17.28 11.22
CA TRP A 675 7.35 16.74 11.51
C TRP A 675 7.36 16.01 12.86
N GLN A 676 7.05 16.72 13.94
CA GLN A 676 7.11 16.17 15.29
C GLN A 676 5.92 15.28 15.66
N LEU A 677 4.81 15.38 14.93
CA LEU A 677 3.66 14.50 15.06
C LEU A 677 3.26 14.00 13.66
N ALA A 678 3.59 12.75 13.36
CA ALA A 678 3.18 12.08 12.15
C ALA A 678 1.98 11.17 12.44
N THR A 679 0.88 11.36 11.72
CA THR A 679 -0.38 10.63 11.98
C THR A 679 -0.90 9.93 10.74
N SER A 680 -1.66 8.85 10.94
CA SER A 680 -2.34 8.12 9.87
C SER A 680 -3.61 7.43 10.39
N GLN A 681 -4.71 7.58 9.66
CA GLN A 681 -5.89 6.75 9.86
C GLN A 681 -5.77 5.48 9.01
N ILE A 682 -5.93 4.32 9.64
CA ILE A 682 -5.98 3.03 8.95
C ILE A 682 -7.45 2.72 8.64
N PRO A 683 -7.83 2.51 7.37
CA PRO A 683 -9.20 2.11 7.06
C PRO A 683 -9.46 0.66 7.49
N VAL A 684 -10.55 0.43 8.21
CA VAL A 684 -10.90 -0.88 8.81
C VAL A 684 -11.17 -1.93 7.75
N GLN A 685 -11.99 -1.59 6.79
CA GLN A 685 -12.41 -2.48 5.72
C GLN A 685 -12.37 -1.76 4.38
N GLN A 686 -11.81 -2.44 3.39
CA GLN A 686 -11.77 -2.01 2.00
C GLN A 686 -12.82 -2.75 1.15
N MET A 687 -13.14 -3.98 1.55
CA MET A 687 -14.00 -4.92 0.83
C MET A 687 -15.31 -5.21 1.58
N HIS A 688 -15.41 -4.81 2.84
CA HIS A 688 -16.54 -5.10 3.73
C HIS A 688 -16.84 -6.61 3.84
N LEU A 689 -15.80 -7.42 3.99
CA LEU A 689 -15.88 -8.88 4.06
C LEU A 689 -16.31 -9.41 5.43
N PHE A 690 -16.13 -8.60 6.48
CA PHE A 690 -16.48 -8.99 7.85
C PHE A 690 -17.76 -8.29 8.31
N ASP A 691 -18.61 -9.05 8.96
CA ASP A 691 -19.54 -8.50 9.92
C ASP A 691 -18.79 -8.30 11.26
N ILE A 692 -18.30 -7.07 11.47
CA ILE A 692 -17.49 -6.71 12.64
C ILE A 692 -18.26 -6.94 13.95
N HIS A 693 -19.58 -6.82 13.92
CA HIS A 693 -20.42 -7.00 15.10
C HIS A 693 -20.46 -8.47 15.56
N ASN A 694 -20.57 -9.39 14.61
CA ASN A 694 -20.62 -10.83 14.89
C ASN A 694 -19.24 -11.49 15.01
N TYR A 695 -18.19 -10.87 14.44
CA TYR A 695 -16.83 -11.43 14.38
C TYR A 695 -15.77 -10.40 14.80
N PRO A 696 -15.86 -9.79 16.00
CA PRO A 696 -14.93 -8.74 16.43
C PRO A 696 -13.48 -9.25 16.55
N ASP A 697 -13.28 -10.49 16.98
CA ASP A 697 -11.96 -11.09 17.22
C ASP A 697 -11.18 -11.42 15.95
N TYR A 698 -11.83 -11.35 14.77
CA TYR A 698 -11.18 -11.64 13.49
C TYR A 698 -10.77 -10.38 12.72
N VAL A 699 -11.15 -9.23 13.21
CA VAL A 699 -10.80 -7.95 12.59
C VAL A 699 -9.40 -7.53 13.03
N SER A 700 -8.59 -7.03 12.09
CA SER A 700 -7.29 -6.47 12.43
C SER A 700 -7.44 -5.33 13.44
N SER A 701 -6.64 -5.34 14.50
CA SER A 701 -6.54 -4.24 15.46
C SER A 701 -5.74 -3.03 14.92
N GLY A 702 -5.40 -3.05 13.64
CA GLY A 702 -4.68 -1.98 12.96
C GLY A 702 -3.19 -2.27 12.79
N GLY A 703 -2.39 -1.24 12.83
CA GLY A 703 -0.96 -1.31 12.65
C GLY A 703 -0.32 0.03 12.94
N GLY A 704 1.00 0.10 12.86
CA GLY A 704 1.76 1.30 13.17
C GLY A 704 3.04 1.42 12.36
N PHE A 705 3.73 2.51 12.58
CA PHE A 705 5.00 2.85 11.93
C PHE A 705 5.90 3.58 12.93
N GLY A 706 7.19 3.66 12.65
CA GLY A 706 8.16 4.38 13.47
C GLY A 706 8.00 5.90 13.42
N PRO A 707 8.51 6.65 14.41
CA PRO A 707 8.43 8.11 14.43
C PRO A 707 9.25 8.71 13.28
N ALA A 708 8.73 9.78 12.68
CA ALA A 708 9.39 10.47 11.57
C ALA A 708 10.57 11.37 12.02
N ASP A 709 10.56 11.82 13.28
CA ASP A 709 11.55 12.71 13.87
C ASP A 709 12.17 12.09 15.14
N GLU A 710 13.40 12.46 15.48
CA GLU A 710 14.10 11.98 16.69
C GLU A 710 13.34 12.30 17.97
N HIS A 711 12.69 13.46 18.01
CA HIS A 711 11.93 13.95 19.16
C HIS A 711 10.42 14.02 18.87
N GLY A 712 9.96 13.22 17.90
CA GLY A 712 8.59 13.18 17.44
C GLY A 712 7.87 11.89 17.80
N TYR A 713 6.60 11.87 17.42
CA TYR A 713 5.71 10.71 17.55
C TYR A 713 5.20 10.22 16.19
N GLY A 714 5.07 8.91 16.06
CA GLY A 714 4.23 8.27 15.05
C GLY A 714 2.93 7.81 15.70
N VAL A 715 1.79 8.24 15.20
CA VAL A 715 0.47 7.86 15.73
C VAL A 715 -0.40 7.36 14.61
N SER A 716 -0.82 6.11 14.66
CA SER A 716 -1.88 5.60 13.79
C SER A 716 -3.09 5.18 14.61
N TYR A 717 -4.27 5.22 14.01
CA TYR A 717 -5.49 4.78 14.66
C TYR A 717 -6.45 4.12 13.68
N ILE A 718 -7.26 3.20 14.22
CA ILE A 718 -8.25 2.44 13.49
C ILE A 718 -9.57 2.40 14.26
N PHE A 719 -10.67 2.56 13.57
CA PHE A 719 -12.01 2.37 14.18
C PHE A 719 -12.38 0.89 14.07
N THR A 720 -12.30 0.17 15.18
CA THR A 720 -12.67 -1.24 15.25
C THR A 720 -14.13 -1.36 15.66
N GLY A 721 -15.01 -1.60 14.68
CA GLY A 721 -16.45 -1.55 14.91
C GLY A 721 -17.00 -0.13 15.07
N GLU A 722 -18.08 -0.01 15.83
CA GLU A 722 -18.77 1.27 16.04
C GLU A 722 -18.37 1.95 17.36
N ASP A 723 -17.80 1.20 18.32
CA ASP A 723 -17.60 1.68 19.69
C ASP A 723 -16.15 1.61 20.20
N THR A 724 -15.22 1.14 19.37
CA THR A 724 -13.80 1.04 19.76
C THR A 724 -12.90 1.73 18.76
N ILE A 725 -11.86 2.39 19.27
CA ILE A 725 -10.76 3.00 18.48
C ILE A 725 -9.45 2.44 19.03
N THR A 726 -8.64 1.79 18.20
CA THR A 726 -7.33 1.33 18.62
C THR A 726 -6.27 2.30 18.14
N PHE A 727 -5.41 2.74 19.06
CA PHE A 727 -4.29 3.63 18.80
C PHE A 727 -2.98 2.86 18.85
N HIS A 728 -2.08 3.18 17.92
CA HIS A 728 -0.70 2.71 17.90
C HIS A 728 0.22 3.93 17.94
N ILE A 729 1.02 4.05 18.97
CA ILE A 729 1.94 5.18 19.20
C ILE A 729 3.35 4.66 19.16
N SER A 730 4.24 5.38 18.50
CA SER A 730 5.67 5.11 18.51
C SER A 730 6.47 6.35 18.80
N SER A 731 7.57 6.20 19.53
CA SER A 731 8.56 7.24 19.80
C SER A 731 9.95 6.61 19.94
N LYS A 732 10.97 7.42 20.18
CA LYS A 732 12.33 6.92 20.44
C LYS A 732 12.65 7.01 21.92
N LYS A 733 13.16 5.92 22.51
CA LYS A 733 13.60 5.87 23.90
C LYS A 733 14.78 6.78 24.19
N SER A 734 15.63 7.05 23.18
CA SER A 734 16.72 8.03 23.27
C SER A 734 16.24 9.46 23.47
N SER A 735 15.00 9.77 23.16
CA SER A 735 14.41 11.09 23.30
C SER A 735 13.91 11.30 24.74
N THR A 736 14.47 12.24 25.46
CA THR A 736 13.94 12.65 26.78
C THR A 736 12.65 13.47 26.69
N ARG A 737 12.23 13.82 25.49
CA ARG A 737 11.08 14.69 25.22
C ARG A 737 9.81 13.93 24.90
N THR A 738 9.92 12.68 24.49
CA THR A 738 8.79 11.84 24.03
C THR A 738 8.67 10.60 24.89
N ASP A 739 7.42 10.14 25.09
CA ASP A 739 7.05 8.94 25.81
C ASP A 739 5.70 8.48 25.27
N SER A 740 5.67 7.29 24.65
CA SER A 740 4.48 6.79 23.98
C SER A 740 3.33 6.52 24.94
N HIS A 741 3.61 6.06 26.17
CA HIS A 741 2.59 5.81 27.20
C HIS A 741 1.99 7.11 27.74
N ARG A 742 2.82 8.11 28.00
CA ARG A 742 2.36 9.44 28.44
C ARG A 742 1.47 10.10 27.39
N LEU A 743 1.88 10.07 26.13
CA LEU A 743 1.02 10.57 25.04
C LEU A 743 -0.27 9.77 24.94
N GLY A 744 -0.22 8.44 25.09
CA GLY A 744 -1.40 7.58 25.11
C GLY A 744 -2.41 7.98 26.18
N GLN A 745 -1.93 8.30 27.40
CA GLN A 745 -2.80 8.81 28.46
C GLN A 745 -3.41 10.18 28.09
N HIS A 746 -2.62 11.11 27.56
CA HIS A 746 -3.14 12.40 27.10
C HIS A 746 -4.18 12.26 25.97
N ILE A 747 -4.02 11.26 25.09
CA ILE A 747 -5.03 10.97 24.04
C ILE A 747 -6.34 10.48 24.68
N ARG A 748 -6.29 9.56 25.66
CA ARG A 748 -7.48 9.09 26.39
C ARG A 748 -8.22 10.26 27.07
N ASP A 749 -7.47 11.08 27.80
CA ASP A 749 -8.03 12.23 28.52
C ASP A 749 -8.61 13.27 27.55
N ALA A 750 -7.90 13.60 26.48
CA ALA A 750 -8.37 14.54 25.46
C ALA A 750 -9.68 14.06 24.79
N LEU A 751 -9.78 12.78 24.45
CA LEU A 751 -11.00 12.22 23.86
C LEU A 751 -12.19 12.30 24.81
N LEU A 752 -12.00 12.00 26.10
CA LEU A 752 -13.06 12.09 27.12
C LEU A 752 -13.47 13.54 27.37
N ASP A 753 -12.51 14.47 27.45
CA ASP A 753 -12.78 15.89 27.65
C ASP A 753 -13.55 16.49 26.47
N VAL A 754 -13.15 16.16 25.23
CA VAL A 754 -13.87 16.58 24.04
C VAL A 754 -15.28 15.99 24.00
N ALA A 755 -15.43 14.69 24.33
CA ALA A 755 -16.76 14.07 24.39
C ALA A 755 -17.67 14.75 25.42
N ALA A 756 -17.14 15.17 26.57
CA ALA A 756 -17.88 15.84 27.64
C ALA A 756 -18.49 17.21 27.22
N LEU A 757 -17.96 17.86 26.19
CA LEU A 757 -18.55 19.07 25.61
C LEU A 757 -19.93 18.84 24.98
N PHE A 758 -20.24 17.58 24.66
CA PHE A 758 -21.54 17.19 24.10
C PHE A 758 -22.45 16.65 25.18
N GLN A 759 -23.74 16.96 25.13
CA GLN A 759 -24.72 16.48 26.11
C GLN A 759 -24.71 14.96 26.24
N GLU A 760 -24.64 14.26 25.14
CA GLU A 760 -24.56 12.78 25.08
C GLU A 760 -23.26 12.21 25.68
N GLY A 761 -22.18 12.99 25.72
CA GLY A 761 -20.86 12.54 26.19
C GLY A 761 -20.59 12.79 27.69
N GLN A 762 -21.35 13.64 28.35
CA GLN A 762 -21.11 14.02 29.76
C GLN A 762 -21.11 12.81 30.72
N HIS A 763 -21.90 11.77 30.43
CA HIS A 763 -21.93 10.55 31.24
C HIS A 763 -20.69 9.66 31.04
N LEU A 764 -20.01 9.76 29.89
CA LEU A 764 -18.82 8.95 29.57
C LEU A 764 -17.65 9.33 30.47
N LYS A 765 -17.42 10.64 30.68
CA LYS A 765 -16.36 11.13 31.56
C LYS A 765 -16.58 10.74 33.04
N ARG A 766 -17.84 10.55 33.47
CA ARG A 766 -18.15 10.14 34.84
C ARG A 766 -17.92 8.65 35.10
N ARG A 767 -17.80 7.82 34.05
CA ARG A 767 -17.61 6.37 34.12
C ARG A 767 -16.14 5.97 33.91
N ALA A 768 -15.32 6.82 33.29
CA ALA A 768 -13.88 6.64 33.12
C ALA A 768 -13.10 6.98 34.39
#